data_871b0d01d5310ccba76e8266b7176aea
#
_entry.id   871b0d01d5310ccba76e8266b7176aea
#
_cell.length_a   1.000
_cell.length_b   1.000
_cell.length_c   1.000
_cell.angle_alpha   90.00
_cell.angle_beta   90.00
_cell.angle_gamma   90.00
#
_symmetry.space_group_name_H-M   'P 1'
#
loop_
_entity.id
_entity.type
_entity.pdbx_description
1 polymer ?
#
loop_
_entity_poly.entity_id
_entity_poly.type
_entity_poly.pdbx_seq_one_letter_code
_entity_poly.pdbx_strand_id
1 'polypeptide(L)'
;MKFSFLLRSTTKLLCLLMFVYAQQNKGNISGSVSESMSGYPLEGANITIQGSEIGTTSDANGQFSILDLKQGYYTLIISFIGFESIIIPDVWVRPNAYDFITAKLNQQVIEFEDIVVEDSYFSRSGINMEQSIIFRNDEIRRAPGAAQELSRILNSLPSVASVGENRQDLMVRGGGPTENGFIVDNIHLPNISHFGMEDGRSNGPIGMINTELIDNIEFYSNGFPAKYGSKLSSFGEISYRNGNKNALEGNVSMGIGGAGMLLEGPLLKNTTFITSYRRSYLDVIAGLLNAGGLPSYDDLQGKITYKPNSYNIFTFLTVSGNSLYQRKKEEAIEEDLSQHGKRKNKQNTVGVNYKRLWNERAFSNTSYSFTNQKVDAAFIELVDGRTSSSVDNDLTTTYFRNINQIKIGEASNIEFGLETRMKFANFNFLLNDLSIKKDVTVQNNYAFFTFRKLFYDRISISTGLRASNNSFESNVNFSPRLNLKLTINPLTSLIFSSGKYYQNPHEIYLSIDSNDKLTSVYSTQNSLTFERLITASSKFSISIYEKSYQQAPVHKDEKSKIQDLSFLMDRFQILGDLTSDGTAKASGIEFLIEKKRAENFYGHIGGTLFNATYKDLNGDTRNRDYNYRYIFNIVGGYRPKEKWEISVRWSLFGGKPYTPIDELLSSKLGYEVLFEDQNNEEKTPVYHSLFIRYDYRKNYGFGNLIGYMELWNAYNRKNIENYFWDSGLKEETYFNLIPVVGLELEF
;
A
#
# COMPACT_ATOMS: atom_id res chain seq x y z
N MET A 1 -3.50 30.02 34.97
CA MET A 1 -4.48 31.04 34.51
C MET A 1 -4.62 31.15 32.97
N LYS A 2 -3.63 30.84 32.19
CA LYS A 2 -3.72 30.86 30.71
C LYS A 2 -4.49 29.70 30.09
N PHE A 3 -4.53 28.54 30.75
CA PHE A 3 -5.21 27.33 30.24
C PHE A 3 -6.76 27.43 30.33
N SER A 4 -7.29 28.11 31.36
CA SER A 4 -8.75 28.28 31.51
C SER A 4 -9.35 29.28 30.52
N PHE A 5 -8.55 30.21 30.00
CA PHE A 5 -9.01 31.21 29.02
C PHE A 5 -9.13 30.60 27.62
N LEU A 6 -8.16 29.70 27.22
CA LEU A 6 -8.24 28.97 25.95
C LEU A 6 -9.43 28.02 25.92
N LEU A 7 -9.66 27.28 27.02
CA LEU A 7 -10.80 26.34 27.10
C LEU A 7 -12.16 27.06 27.01
N ARG A 8 -12.28 28.25 27.60
CA ARG A 8 -13.51 29.05 27.53
C ARG A 8 -13.72 29.72 26.17
N SER A 9 -12.66 30.08 25.45
CA SER A 9 -12.74 30.60 24.07
C SER A 9 -13.13 29.51 23.07
N THR A 10 -12.54 28.33 23.18
CA THR A 10 -12.87 27.19 22.32
C THR A 10 -14.26 26.66 22.55
N THR A 11 -14.74 26.61 23.81
CA THR A 11 -16.14 26.23 24.12
C THR A 11 -17.15 27.24 23.57
N LYS A 12 -16.85 28.53 23.62
CA LYS A 12 -17.74 29.55 23.03
C LYS A 12 -17.76 29.48 21.49
N LEU A 13 -16.62 29.23 20.84
CA LEU A 13 -16.55 29.01 19.39
C LEU A 13 -17.30 27.75 18.96
N LEU A 14 -17.18 26.67 19.73
CA LEU A 14 -17.93 25.43 19.52
C LEU A 14 -19.45 25.64 19.73
N CYS A 15 -19.86 26.41 20.72
CA CYS A 15 -21.27 26.72 20.96
C CYS A 15 -21.85 27.66 19.91
N LEU A 16 -21.06 28.55 19.29
CA LEU A 16 -21.53 29.43 18.21
C LEU A 16 -21.79 28.68 16.91
N LEU A 17 -21.07 27.59 16.65
CA LEU A 17 -21.27 26.71 15.49
C LEU A 17 -22.51 25.80 15.64
N MET A 18 -23.09 25.68 16.82
CA MET A 18 -24.25 24.80 17.09
C MET A 18 -25.63 25.42 16.80
N PHE A 19 -25.73 26.69 16.41
CA PHE A 19 -27.01 27.40 16.40
C PHE A 19 -27.70 27.64 15.07
N VAL A 20 -27.20 27.12 13.96
CA VAL A 20 -27.95 27.25 12.69
C VAL A 20 -27.93 25.97 11.92
N TYR A 21 -28.96 25.10 12.08
CA TYR A 21 -29.48 24.31 10.97
C TYR A 21 -30.80 23.63 11.38
N ALA A 22 -31.88 24.05 10.74
CA ALA A 22 -33.14 23.32 10.74
C ALA A 22 -32.94 21.97 10.04
N GLN A 23 -33.28 20.87 10.69
CA GLN A 23 -33.12 19.50 10.22
C GLN A 23 -33.82 19.25 8.88
N GLN A 24 -33.11 19.22 7.80
CA GLN A 24 -33.46 18.37 6.67
C GLN A 24 -32.69 17.05 6.82
N ASN A 25 -33.40 15.95 7.15
CA ASN A 25 -32.84 14.60 7.19
C ASN A 25 -32.62 14.03 5.75
N LYS A 26 -32.24 14.88 4.81
CA LYS A 26 -32.03 14.55 3.41
C LYS A 26 -30.62 14.88 2.98
N GLY A 27 -30.03 14.02 2.17
CA GLY A 27 -28.75 14.24 1.52
C GLY A 27 -28.83 13.97 0.03
N ASN A 28 -27.69 14.06 -0.64
CA ASN A 28 -27.61 13.94 -2.08
C ASN A 28 -26.47 12.99 -2.45
N ILE A 29 -26.64 12.24 -3.53
CA ILE A 29 -25.58 11.51 -4.18
C ILE A 29 -25.25 12.26 -5.47
N SER A 30 -23.99 12.57 -5.68
CA SER A 30 -23.49 13.08 -6.95
C SER A 30 -22.32 12.24 -7.42
N GLY A 31 -22.01 12.29 -8.69
CA GLY A 31 -20.89 11.49 -9.18
C GLY A 31 -20.56 11.76 -10.63
N SER A 32 -19.64 10.94 -11.13
CA SER A 32 -19.26 10.91 -12.53
C SER A 32 -19.17 9.49 -13.04
N VAL A 33 -19.65 9.28 -14.27
CA VAL A 33 -19.54 8.01 -15.00
C VAL A 33 -18.57 8.21 -16.16
N SER A 34 -17.57 7.35 -16.25
CA SER A 34 -16.57 7.40 -17.31
C SER A 34 -16.18 6.01 -17.77
N GLU A 35 -15.61 5.90 -18.97
CA GLU A 35 -14.94 4.69 -19.39
C GLU A 35 -13.72 4.41 -18.52
N SER A 36 -13.56 3.16 -18.10
CA SER A 36 -12.51 2.76 -17.14
C SER A 36 -11.09 3.02 -17.61
N MET A 37 -10.80 2.79 -18.90
CA MET A 37 -9.46 2.91 -19.45
C MET A 37 -9.08 4.36 -19.74
N SER A 38 -9.87 5.04 -20.57
CA SER A 38 -9.57 6.41 -21.02
C SER A 38 -9.95 7.44 -19.95
N GLY A 39 -10.98 7.17 -19.17
CA GLY A 39 -11.69 8.16 -18.34
C GLY A 39 -12.56 9.10 -19.15
N TYR A 40 -12.90 8.72 -20.42
CA TYR A 40 -13.82 9.48 -21.25
C TYR A 40 -15.21 9.52 -20.60
N PRO A 41 -15.83 10.69 -20.48
CA PRO A 41 -17.15 10.79 -19.86
C PRO A 41 -18.21 10.05 -20.67
N LEU A 42 -19.08 9.32 -19.99
CA LEU A 42 -20.21 8.61 -20.61
C LEU A 42 -21.47 9.40 -20.38
N GLU A 43 -21.99 10.00 -21.45
CA GLU A 43 -23.27 10.73 -21.46
C GLU A 43 -24.45 9.76 -21.60
N GLY A 44 -25.49 9.95 -20.79
CA GLY A 44 -26.69 9.11 -20.82
C GLY A 44 -26.55 7.75 -20.13
N ALA A 45 -25.49 7.55 -19.34
CA ALA A 45 -25.41 6.38 -18.47
C ALA A 45 -26.57 6.40 -17.44
N ASN A 46 -27.19 5.25 -17.23
CA ASN A 46 -28.31 5.12 -16.29
C ASN A 46 -27.79 4.79 -14.90
N ILE A 47 -28.20 5.55 -13.89
CA ILE A 47 -27.84 5.39 -12.48
C ILE A 47 -29.12 5.15 -11.69
N THR A 48 -29.28 3.97 -11.09
CA THR A 48 -30.46 3.58 -10.31
C THR A 48 -30.07 3.14 -8.91
N ILE A 49 -30.96 3.39 -7.95
CA ILE A 49 -30.85 2.86 -6.60
C ILE A 49 -31.47 1.47 -6.57
N GLN A 50 -30.69 0.46 -6.18
CA GLN A 50 -31.13 -0.92 -6.11
C GLN A 50 -32.38 -1.07 -5.22
N GLY A 51 -33.41 -1.75 -5.75
CA GLY A 51 -34.67 -1.98 -5.02
C GLY A 51 -35.58 -0.76 -4.95
N SER A 52 -35.37 0.29 -5.77
CA SER A 52 -36.25 1.46 -5.87
C SER A 52 -36.43 1.91 -7.33
N GLU A 53 -37.39 2.78 -7.56
CA GLU A 53 -37.61 3.44 -8.86
C GLU A 53 -36.80 4.76 -8.97
N ILE A 54 -36.03 5.10 -7.97
CA ILE A 54 -35.23 6.34 -7.93
C ILE A 54 -33.99 6.16 -8.78
N GLY A 55 -33.81 7.05 -9.75
CA GLY A 55 -32.64 7.05 -10.63
C GLY A 55 -32.44 8.37 -11.34
N THR A 56 -31.36 8.45 -12.11
CA THR A 56 -31.00 9.60 -12.94
C THR A 56 -30.13 9.13 -14.11
N THR A 57 -29.80 10.05 -15.01
CA THR A 57 -28.83 9.80 -16.09
C THR A 57 -27.66 10.77 -16.00
N SER A 58 -26.51 10.39 -16.54
CA SER A 58 -25.34 11.26 -16.62
C SER A 58 -25.46 12.28 -17.75
N ASP A 59 -24.92 13.49 -17.52
CA ASP A 59 -24.84 14.58 -18.50
C ASP A 59 -23.68 14.41 -19.52
N ALA A 60 -23.51 15.37 -20.44
CA ALA A 60 -22.43 15.37 -21.44
C ALA A 60 -21.00 15.36 -20.85
N ASN A 61 -20.83 15.68 -19.58
CA ASN A 61 -19.56 15.57 -18.85
C ASN A 61 -19.48 14.28 -18.03
N GLY A 62 -20.44 13.36 -18.23
CA GLY A 62 -20.56 12.13 -17.46
C GLY A 62 -21.02 12.34 -16.02
N GLN A 63 -21.55 13.53 -15.66
CA GLN A 63 -21.92 13.85 -14.28
C GLN A 63 -23.38 13.54 -14.00
N PHE A 64 -23.66 13.10 -12.77
CA PHE A 64 -25.02 12.81 -12.31
C PHE A 64 -25.27 13.32 -10.90
N SER A 65 -26.54 13.50 -10.54
CA SER A 65 -26.98 13.80 -9.18
C SER A 65 -28.32 13.15 -8.89
N ILE A 66 -28.46 12.57 -7.71
CA ILE A 66 -29.72 12.11 -7.12
C ILE A 66 -29.94 12.91 -5.85
N LEU A 67 -31.00 13.71 -5.84
CA LEU A 67 -31.26 14.70 -4.80
C LEU A 67 -32.30 14.19 -3.79
N ASP A 68 -32.35 14.80 -2.64
CA ASP A 68 -33.41 14.64 -1.62
C ASP A 68 -33.57 13.21 -1.06
N LEU A 69 -32.49 12.43 -1.03
CA LEU A 69 -32.50 11.09 -0.46
C LEU A 69 -32.56 11.16 1.07
N LYS A 70 -33.28 10.23 1.68
CA LYS A 70 -33.22 10.04 3.13
C LYS A 70 -31.80 9.60 3.52
N GLN A 71 -31.39 9.98 4.73
CA GLN A 71 -30.16 9.44 5.30
C GLN A 71 -30.20 7.92 5.30
N GLY A 72 -29.10 7.27 4.85
CA GLY A 72 -28.97 5.82 4.82
C GLY A 72 -27.89 5.34 3.86
N TYR A 73 -27.69 4.03 3.82
CA TYR A 73 -26.80 3.39 2.87
C TYR A 73 -27.58 2.94 1.65
N TYR A 74 -27.07 3.26 0.50
CA TYR A 74 -27.67 2.91 -0.80
C TYR A 74 -26.71 2.06 -1.61
N THR A 75 -27.26 1.21 -2.46
CA THR A 75 -26.51 0.50 -3.48
C THR A 75 -26.91 1.08 -4.84
N LEU A 76 -25.94 1.58 -5.59
CA LEU A 76 -26.15 2.10 -6.94
C LEU A 76 -25.87 1.01 -7.96
N ILE A 77 -26.72 0.93 -8.96
CA ILE A 77 -26.50 0.17 -10.20
C ILE A 77 -26.28 1.18 -11.31
N ILE A 78 -25.14 1.09 -11.98
CA ILE A 78 -24.78 2.01 -13.04
C ILE A 78 -24.56 1.21 -14.31
N SER A 79 -25.34 1.53 -15.36
CA SER A 79 -25.31 0.84 -16.64
C SER A 79 -25.23 1.81 -17.81
N PHE A 80 -24.60 1.37 -18.89
CA PHE A 80 -24.53 2.09 -20.15
C PHE A 80 -24.46 1.11 -21.32
N ILE A 81 -25.10 1.41 -22.45
CA ILE A 81 -25.14 0.53 -23.62
C ILE A 81 -23.71 0.25 -24.10
N GLY A 82 -23.36 -1.03 -24.29
CA GLY A 82 -22.04 -1.48 -24.69
C GLY A 82 -21.00 -1.53 -23.55
N PHE A 83 -21.44 -1.37 -22.31
CA PHE A 83 -20.57 -1.45 -21.13
C PHE A 83 -21.11 -2.43 -20.09
N GLU A 84 -20.20 -3.01 -19.31
CA GLU A 84 -20.57 -3.82 -18.15
C GLU A 84 -21.23 -2.94 -17.09
N SER A 85 -22.39 -3.36 -16.60
CA SER A 85 -23.02 -2.72 -15.43
C SER A 85 -22.16 -2.93 -14.20
N ILE A 86 -22.04 -1.91 -13.35
CA ILE A 86 -21.35 -2.00 -12.06
C ILE A 86 -22.33 -1.76 -10.92
N ILE A 87 -22.08 -2.49 -9.81
CA ILE A 87 -22.78 -2.28 -8.55
C ILE A 87 -21.80 -1.57 -7.59
N ILE A 88 -22.25 -0.45 -7.05
CA ILE A 88 -21.51 0.30 -6.01
C ILE A 88 -22.33 0.21 -4.72
N PRO A 89 -21.97 -0.71 -3.81
CA PRO A 89 -22.64 -0.83 -2.52
C PRO A 89 -22.17 0.27 -1.56
N ASP A 90 -22.90 0.39 -0.46
CA ASP A 90 -22.49 1.18 0.70
C ASP A 90 -22.29 2.68 0.47
N VAL A 91 -22.98 3.24 -0.51
CA VAL A 91 -23.00 4.70 -0.67
C VAL A 91 -23.74 5.31 0.51
N TRP A 92 -23.00 5.96 1.37
CA TRP A 92 -23.53 6.58 2.59
C TRP A 92 -24.08 7.97 2.27
N VAL A 93 -25.39 8.15 2.40
CA VAL A 93 -26.05 9.45 2.23
C VAL A 93 -26.14 10.15 3.57
N ARG A 94 -25.43 11.27 3.69
CA ARG A 94 -25.38 12.12 4.87
C ARG A 94 -26.34 13.31 4.74
N PRO A 95 -26.97 13.76 5.80
CA PRO A 95 -27.77 14.99 5.76
C PRO A 95 -26.94 16.19 5.35
N ASN A 96 -27.47 16.99 4.45
CA ASN A 96 -26.86 18.21 3.93
C ASN A 96 -25.48 18.03 3.25
N ALA A 97 -25.08 16.80 2.89
CA ALA A 97 -23.82 16.49 2.23
C ALA A 97 -24.06 15.98 0.81
N TYR A 98 -23.01 16.07 -0.02
CA TYR A 98 -22.96 15.54 -1.38
C TYR A 98 -21.88 14.47 -1.44
N ASP A 99 -22.29 13.21 -1.25
CA ASP A 99 -21.36 12.11 -1.45
C ASP A 99 -21.04 11.98 -2.94
N PHE A 100 -19.75 12.06 -3.28
CA PHE A 100 -19.30 12.04 -4.67
C PHE A 100 -18.75 10.67 -5.06
N ILE A 101 -19.40 10.05 -6.07
CA ILE A 101 -19.09 8.71 -6.56
C ILE A 101 -18.38 8.80 -7.91
N THR A 102 -17.24 8.13 -8.04
CA THR A 102 -16.55 7.94 -9.32
C THR A 102 -16.84 6.54 -9.85
N ALA A 103 -17.65 6.45 -10.90
CA ALA A 103 -17.99 5.20 -11.57
C ALA A 103 -17.16 5.03 -12.84
N LYS A 104 -16.42 3.94 -12.94
CA LYS A 104 -15.62 3.58 -14.11
C LYS A 104 -16.21 2.32 -14.74
N LEU A 105 -16.80 2.43 -15.92
CA LEU A 105 -17.40 1.31 -16.63
C LEU A 105 -16.38 0.70 -17.60
N ASN A 106 -16.33 -0.62 -17.62
CA ASN A 106 -15.58 -1.37 -18.62
C ASN A 106 -16.45 -1.62 -19.84
N GLN A 107 -15.87 -1.53 -21.04
CA GLN A 107 -16.60 -1.87 -22.25
C GLN A 107 -16.97 -3.36 -22.24
N GLN A 108 -18.23 -3.66 -22.54
CA GLN A 108 -18.68 -5.03 -22.71
C GLN A 108 -18.29 -5.50 -24.11
N VAL A 109 -17.38 -6.45 -24.19
CA VAL A 109 -16.85 -6.98 -25.45
C VAL A 109 -17.31 -8.43 -25.66
N ILE A 110 -17.97 -9.03 -24.66
CA ILE A 110 -18.36 -10.44 -24.68
C ILE A 110 -19.89 -10.54 -24.57
N GLU A 111 -20.54 -11.05 -25.62
CA GLU A 111 -21.93 -11.45 -25.59
C GLU A 111 -22.02 -12.98 -25.52
N PHE A 112 -22.74 -13.51 -24.52
CA PHE A 112 -23.08 -14.93 -24.43
C PHE A 112 -24.57 -15.09 -24.68
N GLU A 113 -24.93 -15.82 -25.72
CA GLU A 113 -26.31 -15.94 -26.23
C GLU A 113 -27.31 -16.61 -25.25
N ASP A 114 -26.85 -17.38 -24.25
CA ASP A 114 -27.74 -18.26 -23.46
C ASP A 114 -27.70 -18.03 -21.93
N ILE A 115 -27.05 -16.99 -21.40
CA ILE A 115 -26.98 -16.77 -19.97
C ILE A 115 -27.40 -15.35 -19.63
N VAL A 116 -28.49 -15.20 -18.86
CA VAL A 116 -28.85 -13.95 -18.20
C VAL A 116 -27.75 -13.65 -17.17
N VAL A 117 -26.89 -12.72 -17.52
CA VAL A 117 -25.80 -12.28 -16.64
C VAL A 117 -26.38 -11.24 -15.69
N GLU A 118 -26.59 -11.63 -14.43
CA GLU A 118 -26.94 -10.67 -13.38
C GLU A 118 -25.80 -9.66 -13.18
N ASP A 119 -26.14 -8.42 -12.80
CA ASP A 119 -25.19 -7.41 -12.41
C ASP A 119 -24.24 -7.95 -11.33
N SER A 120 -22.94 -7.65 -11.43
CA SER A 120 -21.91 -8.21 -10.55
C SER A 120 -21.20 -7.11 -9.79
N TYR A 121 -20.81 -7.43 -8.54
CA TYR A 121 -19.92 -6.62 -7.71
C TYR A 121 -18.46 -6.70 -8.15
N PHE A 122 -18.13 -7.65 -9.03
CA PHE A 122 -16.79 -7.85 -9.59
C PHE A 122 -16.78 -7.49 -11.07
N SER A 123 -15.75 -6.75 -11.49
CA SER A 123 -15.54 -6.47 -12.91
C SER A 123 -15.18 -7.76 -13.66
N ARG A 124 -15.78 -7.93 -14.83
CA ARG A 124 -15.56 -9.08 -15.73
C ARG A 124 -14.73 -8.73 -16.96
N SER A 125 -14.19 -7.51 -17.01
CA SER A 125 -13.55 -6.95 -18.21
C SER A 125 -12.76 -7.99 -19.00
N GLY A 126 -13.13 -8.14 -20.28
CA GLY A 126 -12.47 -9.05 -21.21
C GLY A 126 -11.07 -8.59 -21.63
N ILE A 127 -10.77 -7.29 -21.52
CA ILE A 127 -9.52 -6.69 -22.01
C ILE A 127 -8.51 -6.47 -20.90
N ASN A 128 -8.95 -6.20 -19.66
CA ASN A 128 -8.06 -6.11 -18.50
C ASN A 128 -7.81 -7.51 -17.94
N MET A 129 -6.59 -7.97 -18.05
CA MET A 129 -6.20 -9.38 -17.82
C MET A 129 -5.26 -9.56 -16.66
N GLU A 130 -4.71 -8.48 -16.17
CA GLU A 130 -3.78 -8.53 -15.06
C GLU A 130 -4.53 -8.90 -13.78
N GLN A 131 -4.00 -9.86 -13.04
CA GLN A 131 -4.58 -10.28 -11.78
C GLN A 131 -4.31 -9.21 -10.72
N SER A 132 -5.27 -8.33 -10.52
CA SER A 132 -5.25 -7.32 -9.45
C SER A 132 -6.37 -7.52 -8.46
N ILE A 133 -6.14 -7.09 -7.23
CA ILE A 133 -7.15 -6.99 -6.19
C ILE A 133 -7.42 -5.50 -5.98
N ILE A 134 -8.70 -5.11 -6.06
CA ILE A 134 -9.11 -3.72 -5.91
C ILE A 134 -9.79 -3.57 -4.56
N PHE A 135 -9.23 -2.69 -3.71
CA PHE A 135 -9.88 -2.22 -2.49
C PHE A 135 -10.44 -0.82 -2.73
N ARG A 136 -11.69 -0.63 -2.41
CA ARG A 136 -12.36 0.67 -2.44
C ARG A 136 -12.27 1.37 -1.08
N ASN A 137 -12.50 2.66 -1.06
CA ASN A 137 -12.43 3.47 0.16
C ASN A 137 -13.19 2.88 1.35
N ASP A 138 -14.42 2.40 1.12
CA ASP A 138 -15.25 1.80 2.16
C ASP A 138 -14.67 0.49 2.74
N GLU A 139 -14.04 -0.34 1.93
CA GLU A 139 -13.36 -1.57 2.37
C GLU A 139 -12.08 -1.24 3.15
N ILE A 140 -11.35 -0.21 2.74
CA ILE A 140 -10.14 0.29 3.39
C ILE A 140 -10.45 0.81 4.80
N ARG A 141 -11.47 1.67 4.93
CA ARG A 141 -11.83 2.30 6.21
C ARG A 141 -12.35 1.33 7.27
N ARG A 142 -12.92 0.20 6.85
CA ARG A 142 -13.55 -0.81 7.72
C ARG A 142 -12.68 -2.01 8.04
N ALA A 143 -11.48 -2.09 7.51
CA ALA A 143 -10.60 -3.24 7.70
C ALA A 143 -10.23 -3.42 9.19
N PRO A 144 -10.62 -4.55 9.83
CA PRO A 144 -10.36 -4.77 11.26
C PRO A 144 -8.87 -4.98 11.53
N GLY A 145 -8.39 -4.39 12.62
CA GLY A 145 -6.97 -4.45 13.01
C GLY A 145 -6.02 -3.68 12.09
N ALA A 146 -6.57 -2.88 11.16
CA ALA A 146 -5.76 -2.11 10.23
C ALA A 146 -5.30 -0.76 10.81
N ALA A 147 -6.01 -0.20 11.80
CA ALA A 147 -5.75 1.13 12.36
C ALA A 147 -5.59 2.22 11.28
N GLN A 148 -6.33 2.10 10.18
CA GLN A 148 -6.24 2.98 9.00
C GLN A 148 -4.86 2.95 8.31
N GLU A 149 -4.08 1.88 8.46
CA GLU A 149 -2.78 1.70 7.85
C GLU A 149 -2.85 0.83 6.59
N LEU A 150 -2.34 1.34 5.46
CA LEU A 150 -2.40 0.67 4.16
C LEU A 150 -1.77 -0.73 4.17
N SER A 151 -0.58 -0.86 4.75
CA SER A 151 0.12 -2.15 4.78
C SER A 151 -0.66 -3.21 5.56
N ARG A 152 -1.31 -2.82 6.66
CA ARG A 152 -2.12 -3.74 7.47
C ARG A 152 -3.39 -4.21 6.75
N ILE A 153 -3.94 -3.38 5.86
CA ILE A 153 -5.04 -3.77 4.97
C ILE A 153 -4.56 -4.83 3.98
N LEU A 154 -3.43 -4.56 3.30
CA LEU A 154 -2.85 -5.48 2.32
C LEU A 154 -2.38 -6.80 2.95
N ASN A 155 -1.95 -6.80 4.22
CA ASN A 155 -1.58 -8.00 4.98
C ASN A 155 -2.75 -8.99 5.23
N SER A 156 -3.97 -8.60 4.92
CA SER A 156 -5.13 -9.50 4.97
C SER A 156 -5.23 -10.42 3.75
N LEU A 157 -4.46 -10.15 2.70
CA LEU A 157 -4.45 -10.94 1.47
C LEU A 157 -3.65 -12.25 1.64
N PRO A 158 -4.01 -13.32 0.92
CA PRO A 158 -3.34 -14.61 1.06
C PRO A 158 -1.87 -14.59 0.64
N SER A 159 -1.53 -13.76 -0.35
CA SER A 159 -0.17 -13.65 -0.89
C SER A 159 0.74 -12.72 -0.09
N VAL A 160 0.21 -12.05 0.94
CA VAL A 160 0.90 -10.98 1.66
C VAL A 160 1.05 -11.34 3.13
N ALA A 161 2.25 -11.16 3.66
CA ALA A 161 2.50 -11.24 5.09
C ALA A 161 3.16 -9.96 5.60
N SER A 162 2.96 -9.68 6.87
CA SER A 162 3.70 -8.66 7.59
C SER A 162 5.10 -9.17 7.92
N VAL A 163 6.05 -8.28 7.89
CA VAL A 163 7.40 -8.52 8.41
C VAL A 163 7.41 -8.50 9.94
N GLY A 164 6.54 -7.67 10.53
CA GLY A 164 6.33 -7.48 11.97
C GLY A 164 5.14 -6.54 12.20
N GLU A 165 4.49 -6.61 13.36
CA GLU A 165 3.36 -5.72 13.67
C GLU A 165 3.77 -4.27 13.90
N ASN A 166 5.04 -4.04 14.23
CA ASN A 166 5.67 -2.73 14.41
C ASN A 166 6.29 -2.18 13.11
N ARG A 167 6.01 -2.79 11.93
CA ARG A 167 6.62 -2.40 10.64
C ARG A 167 5.56 -2.28 9.55
N GLN A 168 5.82 -1.36 8.59
CA GLN A 168 4.96 -1.14 7.42
C GLN A 168 5.39 -1.98 6.20
N ASP A 169 6.42 -2.77 6.34
CA ASP A 169 6.95 -3.61 5.28
C ASP A 169 6.00 -4.75 4.91
N LEU A 170 5.94 -5.05 3.62
CA LEU A 170 5.15 -6.14 3.06
C LEU A 170 6.07 -7.21 2.46
N MET A 171 5.79 -8.44 2.74
CA MET A 171 6.34 -9.59 2.06
C MET A 171 5.28 -10.16 1.11
N VAL A 172 5.58 -10.25 -0.18
CA VAL A 172 4.60 -10.69 -1.19
C VAL A 172 5.13 -11.88 -1.96
N ARG A 173 4.42 -13.03 -1.88
CA ARG A 173 4.80 -14.30 -2.52
C ARG A 173 6.27 -14.67 -2.31
N GLY A 174 6.74 -14.59 -1.07
CA GLY A 174 8.12 -14.88 -0.68
C GLY A 174 9.17 -13.88 -1.15
N GLY A 175 8.77 -12.73 -1.70
CA GLY A 175 9.67 -11.63 -2.01
C GLY A 175 9.87 -10.69 -0.82
N GLY A 176 11.01 -10.02 -0.77
CA GLY A 176 11.39 -9.12 0.34
C GLY A 176 10.64 -7.78 0.35
N PRO A 177 10.79 -7.01 1.44
CA PRO A 177 10.11 -5.73 1.64
C PRO A 177 10.34 -4.69 0.56
N THR A 178 11.57 -4.58 0.05
CA THR A 178 11.95 -3.57 -0.94
C THR A 178 11.54 -3.92 -2.38
N GLU A 179 11.02 -5.14 -2.57
CA GLU A 179 10.56 -5.64 -3.86
C GLU A 179 9.17 -5.13 -4.26
N ASN A 180 8.53 -4.31 -3.42
CA ASN A 180 7.18 -3.80 -3.61
C ASN A 180 7.22 -2.32 -4.03
N GLY A 181 6.37 -1.91 -4.96
CA GLY A 181 6.32 -0.55 -5.49
C GLY A 181 4.96 0.11 -5.32
N PHE A 182 4.95 1.44 -5.17
CA PHE A 182 3.72 2.22 -5.05
C PHE A 182 3.77 3.48 -5.89
N ILE A 183 2.64 3.81 -6.48
CA ILE A 183 2.39 5.06 -7.21
C ILE A 183 1.08 5.64 -6.69
N VAL A 184 1.03 6.96 -6.50
CA VAL A 184 -0.18 7.70 -6.15
C VAL A 184 -0.52 8.67 -7.28
N ASP A 185 -1.69 8.54 -7.90
CA ASP A 185 -2.13 9.40 -9.01
C ASP A 185 -1.05 9.58 -10.10
N ASN A 186 -0.39 8.49 -10.52
CA ASN A 186 0.72 8.48 -11.48
C ASN A 186 2.03 9.13 -10.99
N ILE A 187 2.15 9.47 -9.71
CA ILE A 187 3.33 10.06 -9.08
C ILE A 187 4.02 9.00 -8.22
N HIS A 188 5.31 8.78 -8.48
CA HIS A 188 6.10 7.79 -7.76
C HIS A 188 6.40 8.24 -6.33
N LEU A 189 6.13 7.37 -5.36
CA LEU A 189 6.55 7.54 -3.97
C LEU A 189 7.68 6.55 -3.66
N PRO A 190 8.87 7.02 -3.33
CA PRO A 190 9.99 6.14 -2.99
C PRO A 190 9.72 5.29 -1.76
N ASN A 191 9.06 5.86 -0.76
CA ASN A 191 8.66 5.18 0.46
C ASN A 191 7.24 5.59 0.88
N ILE A 192 6.48 4.65 1.44
CA ILE A 192 5.13 4.86 1.98
C ILE A 192 5.08 4.79 3.50
N SER A 193 6.24 4.74 4.18
CA SER A 193 6.38 4.72 5.64
C SER A 193 6.98 6.03 6.15
N HIS A 194 6.59 6.45 7.34
CA HIS A 194 7.21 7.55 8.06
C HIS A 194 8.66 7.25 8.48
N PHE A 195 8.92 6.00 8.83
CA PHE A 195 10.21 5.56 9.37
C PHE A 195 10.99 4.78 8.31
N GLY A 196 11.26 5.44 7.18
CA GLY A 196 12.07 4.88 6.12
C GLY A 196 13.52 4.66 6.54
N MET A 197 14.12 3.57 6.06
CA MET A 197 15.49 3.22 6.31
C MET A 197 16.36 3.47 5.07
N GLU A 198 17.67 3.47 5.25
CA GLU A 198 18.64 3.81 4.21
C GLU A 198 18.62 2.87 3.01
N ASP A 199 18.15 1.66 3.19
CA ASP A 199 18.03 0.63 2.15
C ASP A 199 16.63 0.51 1.53
N GLY A 200 15.73 1.44 1.88
CA GLY A 200 14.36 1.52 1.36
C GLY A 200 13.32 0.69 2.10
N ARG A 201 13.69 0.01 3.20
CA ARG A 201 12.75 -0.63 4.13
C ARG A 201 12.13 0.37 5.08
N SER A 202 11.21 -0.09 5.91
CA SER A 202 10.62 0.69 6.99
C SER A 202 10.96 0.11 8.36
N ASN A 203 11.00 0.97 9.37
CA ASN A 203 11.17 0.57 10.76
C ASN A 203 10.23 1.38 11.65
N GLY A 204 8.95 1.07 11.59
CA GLY A 204 7.93 1.73 12.40
C GLY A 204 6.52 1.35 11.98
N PRO A 205 5.56 1.46 12.91
CA PRO A 205 4.21 0.96 12.72
C PRO A 205 3.30 1.88 11.89
N ILE A 206 3.76 3.08 11.52
CA ILE A 206 2.93 4.13 10.92
C ILE A 206 3.32 4.38 9.47
N GLY A 207 2.33 4.25 8.59
CA GLY A 207 2.44 4.56 7.17
C GLY A 207 2.26 6.05 6.88
N MET A 208 2.92 6.51 5.82
CA MET A 208 2.79 7.88 5.36
C MET A 208 1.46 8.12 4.62
N ILE A 209 0.88 7.09 3.99
CA ILE A 209 -0.34 7.25 3.20
C ILE A 209 -1.55 7.35 4.14
N ASN A 210 -2.25 8.49 4.10
CA ASN A 210 -3.52 8.63 4.79
C ASN A 210 -4.63 7.92 3.99
N THR A 211 -5.19 6.87 4.56
CA THR A 211 -6.21 6.04 3.91
C THR A 211 -7.53 6.78 3.67
N GLU A 212 -7.81 7.87 4.38
CA GLU A 212 -9.01 8.68 4.16
C GLU A 212 -8.98 9.45 2.82
N LEU A 213 -7.78 9.69 2.28
CA LEU A 213 -7.61 10.30 0.95
C LEU A 213 -7.82 9.31 -0.20
N ILE A 214 -7.78 8.01 0.07
CA ILE A 214 -7.79 6.98 -0.97
C ILE A 214 -9.19 6.78 -1.53
N ASP A 215 -9.33 6.82 -2.84
CA ASP A 215 -10.52 6.38 -3.59
C ASP A 215 -10.51 4.87 -3.79
N ASN A 216 -9.39 4.36 -4.32
CA ASN A 216 -9.17 2.93 -4.50
C ASN A 216 -7.67 2.61 -4.55
N ILE A 217 -7.37 1.33 -4.30
CA ILE A 217 -6.05 0.73 -4.47
C ILE A 217 -6.19 -0.44 -5.41
N GLU A 218 -5.42 -0.46 -6.47
CA GLU A 218 -5.25 -1.62 -7.33
C GLU A 218 -3.91 -2.27 -7.02
N PHE A 219 -3.95 -3.47 -6.44
CA PHE A 219 -2.77 -4.18 -5.96
C PHE A 219 -2.50 -5.42 -6.80
N TYR A 220 -1.32 -5.49 -7.40
CA TYR A 220 -0.81 -6.59 -8.21
C TYR A 220 0.20 -7.40 -7.40
N SER A 221 -0.14 -8.61 -7.01
CA SER A 221 0.80 -9.53 -6.33
C SER A 221 1.69 -10.31 -7.31
N ASN A 222 1.41 -10.22 -8.61
CA ASN A 222 2.14 -10.82 -9.73
C ASN A 222 1.63 -10.23 -11.05
N GLY A 223 2.37 -10.46 -12.15
CA GLY A 223 1.88 -10.20 -13.51
C GLY A 223 1.58 -8.73 -13.82
N PHE A 224 2.12 -7.78 -13.05
CA PHE A 224 1.83 -6.36 -13.25
C PHE A 224 2.28 -5.87 -14.64
N PRO A 225 1.50 -4.93 -15.26
CA PRO A 225 1.70 -4.47 -16.64
C PRO A 225 3.07 -3.82 -16.88
N ALA A 226 3.51 -3.73 -18.14
CA ALA A 226 4.83 -3.18 -18.53
C ALA A 226 5.00 -1.69 -18.16
N LYS A 227 3.91 -0.96 -17.95
CA LYS A 227 3.93 0.41 -17.43
C LYS A 227 4.51 0.52 -16.01
N TYR A 228 4.58 -0.59 -15.25
CA TYR A 228 5.23 -0.65 -13.94
C TYR A 228 6.53 -1.42 -14.01
N GLY A 229 7.52 -1.03 -13.23
CA GLY A 229 8.82 -1.69 -13.22
C GLY A 229 9.66 -1.31 -12.01
N SER A 230 10.94 -1.72 -12.06
CA SER A 230 11.94 -1.50 -11.00
C SER A 230 11.56 -2.14 -9.66
N LYS A 231 10.75 -3.21 -9.71
CA LYS A 231 10.30 -4.01 -8.57
C LYS A 231 10.14 -5.46 -8.99
N LEU A 232 10.35 -6.38 -8.03
CA LEU A 232 10.40 -7.82 -8.29
C LEU A 232 9.17 -8.57 -7.78
N SER A 233 8.37 -8.02 -6.87
CA SER A 233 7.30 -8.77 -6.22
C SER A 233 5.91 -8.26 -6.49
N SER A 234 5.64 -7.01 -6.16
CA SER A 234 4.29 -6.45 -6.28
C SER A 234 4.30 -4.99 -6.69
N PHE A 235 3.12 -4.51 -7.09
CA PHE A 235 2.90 -3.10 -7.39
C PHE A 235 1.52 -2.65 -6.94
N GLY A 236 1.46 -1.48 -6.26
CA GLY A 236 0.22 -0.83 -5.83
C GLY A 236 0.01 0.48 -6.56
N GLU A 237 -1.09 0.59 -7.29
CA GLU A 237 -1.58 1.86 -7.83
C GLU A 237 -2.65 2.43 -6.90
N ILE A 238 -2.36 3.56 -6.30
CA ILE A 238 -3.24 4.25 -5.35
C ILE A 238 -3.84 5.46 -6.05
N SER A 239 -5.15 5.57 -6.03
CA SER A 239 -5.86 6.75 -6.51
C SER A 239 -6.39 7.52 -5.31
N TYR A 240 -6.07 8.81 -5.20
CA TYR A 240 -6.69 9.69 -4.21
C TYR A 240 -8.01 10.23 -4.72
N ARG A 241 -8.97 10.41 -3.80
CA ARG A 241 -10.26 11.06 -4.09
C ARG A 241 -10.04 12.46 -4.65
N ASN A 242 -10.95 12.93 -5.45
CA ASN A 242 -11.03 14.34 -5.78
C ASN A 242 -11.84 15.04 -4.68
N GLY A 243 -11.49 16.28 -4.35
CA GLY A 243 -12.26 17.06 -3.40
C GLY A 243 -13.71 17.29 -3.86
N ASN A 244 -14.61 17.48 -2.91
CA ASN A 244 -16.01 17.79 -3.18
C ASN A 244 -16.13 19.05 -4.04
N LYS A 245 -16.91 19.02 -5.11
CA LYS A 245 -17.09 20.17 -6.01
C LYS A 245 -18.24 21.11 -5.60
N ASN A 246 -19.11 20.65 -4.70
CA ASN A 246 -20.37 21.32 -4.35
C ASN A 246 -20.30 22.03 -3.00
N ALA A 247 -19.57 21.50 -2.03
CA ALA A 247 -19.52 22.01 -0.67
C ALA A 247 -18.13 21.83 -0.05
N LEU A 248 -17.83 22.66 0.95
CA LEU A 248 -16.71 22.45 1.86
C LEU A 248 -17.13 21.43 2.90
N GLU A 249 -16.39 20.33 2.98
CA GLU A 249 -16.60 19.23 3.92
C GLU A 249 -15.28 18.89 4.62
N GLY A 250 -15.38 18.20 5.73
CA GLY A 250 -14.19 17.77 6.43
C GLY A 250 -14.48 16.71 7.47
N ASN A 251 -13.40 16.16 8.02
CA ASN A 251 -13.47 15.35 9.21
C ASN A 251 -12.34 15.69 10.19
N VAL A 252 -12.57 15.37 11.43
CA VAL A 252 -11.56 15.36 12.50
C VAL A 252 -11.56 13.98 13.09
N SER A 253 -10.42 13.35 13.15
CA SER A 253 -10.26 11.99 13.67
C SER A 253 -9.22 11.94 14.77
N MET A 254 -9.40 10.98 15.70
CA MET A 254 -8.46 10.66 16.76
C MET A 254 -8.48 9.16 17.01
N GLY A 255 -7.31 8.54 17.00
CA GLY A 255 -7.15 7.10 17.18
C GLY A 255 -5.75 6.74 17.70
N ILE A 256 -5.41 5.46 17.72
CA ILE A 256 -4.11 4.99 18.25
C ILE A 256 -2.91 5.60 17.51
N GLY A 257 -3.03 5.84 16.20
CA GLY A 257 -1.96 6.43 15.40
C GLY A 257 -1.73 7.93 15.68
N GLY A 258 -2.74 8.66 16.17
CA GLY A 258 -2.66 10.11 16.35
C GLY A 258 -3.99 10.81 16.14
N ALA A 259 -3.94 12.12 15.99
CA ALA A 259 -5.06 12.96 15.61
C ALA A 259 -4.90 13.42 14.15
N GLY A 260 -6.01 13.52 13.44
CA GLY A 260 -6.05 13.94 12.05
C GLY A 260 -7.17 14.94 11.76
N MET A 261 -6.97 15.72 10.70
CA MET A 261 -7.98 16.58 10.13
C MET A 261 -7.90 16.47 8.61
N LEU A 262 -9.05 16.32 7.97
CA LEU A 262 -9.19 16.35 6.53
C LEU A 262 -10.16 17.48 6.15
N LEU A 263 -9.83 18.20 5.09
CA LEU A 263 -10.69 19.22 4.48
C LEU A 263 -10.74 19.02 2.97
N GLU A 264 -11.91 19.13 2.40
CA GLU A 264 -12.11 19.06 0.96
C GLU A 264 -13.21 20.02 0.49
N GLY A 265 -13.12 20.49 -0.75
CA GLY A 265 -14.13 21.36 -1.28
C GLY A 265 -13.74 22.01 -2.62
N PRO A 266 -14.62 22.89 -3.15
CA PRO A 266 -14.31 23.72 -4.30
C PRO A 266 -13.30 24.81 -3.91
N LEU A 267 -12.21 24.95 -4.69
CA LEU A 267 -11.23 26.02 -4.51
C LEU A 267 -11.53 27.20 -5.44
N LEU A 268 -11.77 26.92 -6.71
CA LEU A 268 -12.12 27.84 -7.78
C LEU A 268 -13.08 27.14 -8.75
N LYS A 269 -13.56 27.88 -9.76
CA LYS A 269 -14.36 27.27 -10.83
C LYS A 269 -13.59 26.11 -11.46
N ASN A 270 -14.20 24.93 -11.56
CA ASN A 270 -13.59 23.71 -12.09
C ASN A 270 -12.35 23.21 -11.33
N THR A 271 -12.13 23.68 -10.12
CA THR A 271 -10.99 23.31 -9.28
C THR A 271 -11.46 22.85 -7.92
N THR A 272 -11.06 21.66 -7.53
CA THR A 272 -11.32 21.09 -6.21
C THR A 272 -10.01 20.83 -5.47
N PHE A 273 -10.09 20.81 -4.15
CA PHE A 273 -8.99 20.38 -3.29
C PHE A 273 -9.45 19.35 -2.28
N ILE A 274 -8.54 18.50 -1.88
CA ILE A 274 -8.63 17.65 -0.70
C ILE A 274 -7.27 17.68 0.00
N THR A 275 -7.25 17.86 1.30
CA THR A 275 -6.02 17.92 2.09
C THR A 275 -6.23 17.31 3.45
N SER A 276 -5.18 16.69 3.99
CA SER A 276 -5.18 16.14 5.34
C SER A 276 -3.90 16.50 6.06
N TYR A 277 -4.03 16.71 7.36
CA TYR A 277 -2.92 16.82 8.30
C TYR A 277 -3.13 15.81 9.42
N ARG A 278 -2.08 15.00 9.70
CA ARG A 278 -2.08 14.08 10.83
C ARG A 278 -0.89 14.35 11.73
N ARG A 279 -1.05 14.12 13.02
CA ARG A 279 0.01 14.19 14.01
C ARG A 279 -0.15 13.11 15.07
N SER A 280 0.95 12.42 15.38
CA SER A 280 1.05 11.57 16.56
C SER A 280 0.96 12.39 17.85
N TYR A 281 0.36 11.83 18.87
CA TYR A 281 0.39 12.34 20.24
C TYR A 281 1.09 11.37 21.20
N LEU A 282 1.74 10.35 20.66
CA LEU A 282 2.46 9.34 21.46
C LEU A 282 3.59 9.96 22.30
N ASP A 283 4.24 11.00 21.79
CA ASP A 283 5.22 11.80 22.51
C ASP A 283 4.64 12.47 23.78
N VAL A 284 3.38 12.90 23.70
CA VAL A 284 2.68 13.48 24.87
C VAL A 284 2.34 12.40 25.88
N ILE A 285 1.86 11.25 25.42
CA ILE A 285 1.52 10.10 26.29
C ILE A 285 2.77 9.49 26.90
N ALA A 286 3.86 9.37 26.16
CA ALA A 286 5.15 8.89 26.63
C ALA A 286 5.64 9.67 27.86
N GLY A 287 5.56 11.01 27.81
CA GLY A 287 5.92 11.87 28.92
C GLY A 287 5.03 11.70 30.16
N LEU A 288 3.79 11.28 29.99
CA LEU A 288 2.85 11.00 31.10
C LEU A 288 3.05 9.60 31.70
N LEU A 289 3.52 8.64 30.89
CA LEU A 289 3.72 7.26 31.30
C LEU A 289 5.16 6.95 31.67
N ASN A 290 6.08 7.93 31.60
CA ASN A 290 7.53 7.75 31.72
C ASN A 290 8.05 6.64 30.79
N ALA A 291 7.43 6.49 29.61
CA ALA A 291 7.83 5.52 28.59
C ALA A 291 8.78 6.21 27.60
N GLY A 292 10.03 5.77 27.51
CA GLY A 292 11.00 6.28 26.58
C GLY A 292 10.86 5.70 25.17
N GLY A 293 11.40 6.41 24.20
CA GLY A 293 11.60 5.88 22.85
C GLY A 293 10.34 5.67 22.00
N LEU A 294 9.20 6.32 22.34
CA LEU A 294 8.02 6.23 21.49
C LEU A 294 8.20 7.08 20.20
N PRO A 295 7.86 6.51 19.02
CA PRO A 295 7.96 7.23 17.77
C PRO A 295 6.87 8.29 17.65
N SER A 296 7.21 9.47 17.17
CA SER A 296 6.27 10.53 16.82
C SER A 296 6.37 10.90 15.34
N TYR A 297 5.28 11.42 14.78
CA TYR A 297 5.23 11.85 13.40
C TYR A 297 4.23 12.99 13.18
N ASP A 298 4.41 13.69 12.09
CA ASP A 298 3.41 14.55 11.47
C ASP A 298 3.47 14.41 9.96
N ASP A 299 2.32 14.54 9.29
CA ASP A 299 2.23 14.60 7.83
C ASP A 299 1.18 15.56 7.31
N LEU A 300 1.48 16.11 6.14
CA LEU A 300 0.58 16.93 5.34
C LEU A 300 0.49 16.31 3.95
N GLN A 301 -0.72 15.98 3.53
CA GLN A 301 -0.99 15.44 2.21
C GLN A 301 -2.10 16.23 1.55
N GLY A 302 -2.04 16.36 0.24
CA GLY A 302 -3.08 17.08 -0.47
C GLY A 302 -3.05 16.88 -1.97
N LYS A 303 -4.23 17.03 -2.55
CA LYS A 303 -4.46 16.96 -4.00
C LYS A 303 -5.31 18.14 -4.42
N ILE A 304 -4.88 18.83 -5.46
CA ILE A 304 -5.67 19.83 -6.18
C ILE A 304 -5.96 19.27 -7.56
N THR A 305 -7.23 19.27 -7.96
CA THR A 305 -7.65 18.82 -9.29
C THR A 305 -8.31 19.97 -10.04
N TYR A 306 -7.73 20.35 -11.17
CA TYR A 306 -8.26 21.37 -12.07
C TYR A 306 -8.71 20.73 -13.39
N LYS A 307 -9.99 20.88 -13.72
CA LYS A 307 -10.63 20.35 -14.93
C LYS A 307 -11.20 21.50 -15.75
N PRO A 308 -10.40 22.20 -16.57
CA PRO A 308 -10.92 23.31 -17.39
C PRO A 308 -12.06 22.87 -18.32
N ASN A 309 -12.01 21.61 -18.74
CA ASN A 309 -13.05 20.90 -19.48
C ASN A 309 -12.94 19.39 -19.26
N SER A 310 -13.81 18.60 -19.86
CA SER A 310 -13.86 17.14 -19.70
C SER A 310 -12.64 16.41 -20.28
N TYR A 311 -11.87 17.04 -21.14
CA TYR A 311 -10.75 16.43 -21.85
C TYR A 311 -9.37 16.74 -21.24
N ASN A 312 -9.29 17.71 -20.34
CA ASN A 312 -8.03 18.14 -19.74
C ASN A 312 -8.15 18.08 -18.22
N ILE A 313 -7.29 17.33 -17.59
CA ILE A 313 -7.25 17.15 -16.14
C ILE A 313 -5.83 17.43 -15.65
N PHE A 314 -5.69 18.44 -14.81
CA PHE A 314 -4.44 18.74 -14.11
C PHE A 314 -4.59 18.35 -12.65
N THR A 315 -3.60 17.64 -12.13
CA THR A 315 -3.56 17.26 -10.72
C THR A 315 -2.23 17.72 -10.14
N PHE A 316 -2.29 18.42 -9.02
CA PHE A 316 -1.14 18.69 -8.18
C PHE A 316 -1.27 17.83 -6.93
N LEU A 317 -0.19 17.10 -6.58
CA LEU A 317 -0.13 16.23 -5.41
C LEU A 317 1.03 16.64 -4.50
N THR A 318 0.79 16.63 -3.20
CA THR A 318 1.84 16.73 -2.19
C THR A 318 1.67 15.64 -1.14
N VAL A 319 2.80 15.00 -0.78
CA VAL A 319 2.91 14.04 0.33
C VAL A 319 4.16 14.40 1.11
N SER A 320 3.96 14.99 2.30
CA SER A 320 5.04 15.48 3.15
C SER A 320 4.91 14.88 4.54
N GLY A 321 5.98 14.28 5.07
CA GLY A 321 5.97 13.68 6.38
C GLY A 321 7.29 13.86 7.11
N ASN A 322 7.22 14.02 8.42
CA ASN A 322 8.34 14.03 9.34
C ASN A 322 8.12 12.95 10.39
N SER A 323 9.19 12.34 10.85
CA SER A 323 9.14 11.44 11.98
C SER A 323 10.35 11.60 12.89
N LEU A 324 10.15 11.33 14.16
CA LEU A 324 11.16 11.38 15.20
C LEU A 324 11.03 10.16 16.09
N TYR A 325 12.12 9.43 16.23
CA TYR A 325 12.35 8.49 17.31
C TYR A 325 13.42 9.10 18.21
N GLN A 326 13.17 9.17 19.51
CA GLN A 326 14.14 9.69 20.47
C GLN A 326 14.05 8.88 21.75
N ARG A 327 15.22 8.47 22.23
CA ARG A 327 15.42 7.89 23.57
C ARG A 327 16.45 8.73 24.30
N LYS A 328 16.08 9.27 25.43
CA LYS A 328 16.99 10.06 26.28
C LYS A 328 17.92 9.14 27.07
N LYS A 329 19.02 9.70 27.58
CA LYS A 329 20.01 8.96 28.33
C LYS A 329 19.41 8.35 29.62
N GLU A 330 18.59 9.12 30.32
CA GLU A 330 17.91 8.71 31.56
C GLU A 330 16.96 7.53 31.30
N GLU A 331 16.18 7.61 30.22
CA GLU A 331 15.26 6.56 29.78
C GLU A 331 16.01 5.27 29.43
N ALA A 332 17.14 5.38 28.73
CA ALA A 332 17.95 4.23 28.36
C ALA A 332 18.59 3.54 29.60
N ILE A 333 18.95 4.30 30.63
CA ILE A 333 19.47 3.77 31.89
C ILE A 333 18.36 3.03 32.66
N GLU A 334 17.16 3.61 32.73
CA GLU A 334 16.01 3.00 33.41
C GLU A 334 15.55 1.70 32.75
N GLU A 335 15.68 1.61 31.41
CA GLU A 335 15.32 0.44 30.62
C GLU A 335 16.46 -0.59 30.45
N ASP A 336 17.63 -0.38 31.10
CA ASP A 336 18.81 -1.24 31.03
C ASP A 336 19.28 -1.49 29.57
N LEU A 337 19.36 -0.42 28.79
CA LEU A 337 19.77 -0.46 27.38
C LEU A 337 21.22 -0.01 27.23
N SER A 338 21.89 -0.43 26.18
CA SER A 338 23.29 -0.12 25.91
C SER A 338 23.50 1.27 25.34
N GLN A 339 22.50 1.88 24.71
CA GLN A 339 22.64 3.13 23.96
C GLN A 339 21.40 4.02 24.03
N HIS A 340 21.62 5.32 23.86
CA HIS A 340 20.60 6.34 23.70
C HIS A 340 20.83 7.15 22.44
N GLY A 341 19.80 7.86 21.96
CA GLY A 341 19.96 8.68 20.75
C GLY A 341 18.66 9.11 20.12
N LYS A 342 18.76 9.65 18.94
CA LYS A 342 17.61 10.12 18.16
C LYS A 342 17.79 9.77 16.68
N ARG A 343 16.63 9.60 15.99
CA ARG A 343 16.55 9.48 14.54
C ARG A 343 15.41 10.35 14.03
N LYS A 344 15.70 11.19 13.07
CA LYS A 344 14.72 12.01 12.36
C LYS A 344 14.68 11.59 10.90
N ASN A 345 13.49 11.33 10.40
CA ASN A 345 13.26 11.11 8.99
C ASN A 345 12.35 12.21 8.45
N LYS A 346 12.62 12.66 7.25
CA LYS A 346 11.80 13.62 6.54
C LYS A 346 11.65 13.19 5.08
N GLN A 347 10.43 13.21 4.57
CA GLN A 347 10.17 13.00 3.14
C GLN A 347 9.20 14.05 2.64
N ASN A 348 9.54 14.69 1.53
CA ASN A 348 8.67 15.65 0.86
C ASN A 348 8.58 15.25 -0.61
N THR A 349 7.39 14.92 -1.06
CA THR A 349 7.09 14.64 -2.46
C THR A 349 6.09 15.68 -2.97
N VAL A 350 6.42 16.32 -4.07
CA VAL A 350 5.50 17.14 -4.84
C VAL A 350 5.47 16.68 -6.27
N GLY A 351 4.30 16.70 -6.88
CA GLY A 351 4.16 16.25 -8.26
C GLY A 351 2.99 16.91 -8.98
N VAL A 352 3.14 16.97 -10.28
CA VAL A 352 2.09 17.44 -11.20
C VAL A 352 1.79 16.34 -12.18
N ASN A 353 0.53 16.07 -12.42
CA ASN A 353 0.07 15.13 -13.42
C ASN A 353 -0.91 15.81 -14.37
N TYR A 354 -0.70 15.66 -15.66
CA TYR A 354 -1.58 16.16 -16.71
C TYR A 354 -2.09 15.01 -17.55
N LYS A 355 -3.40 14.78 -17.48
CA LYS A 355 -4.10 13.83 -18.33
C LYS A 355 -4.88 14.56 -19.41
N ARG A 356 -4.60 14.21 -20.67
CA ARG A 356 -5.32 14.70 -21.85
C ARG A 356 -6.05 13.58 -22.54
N LEU A 357 -7.35 13.72 -22.69
CA LEU A 357 -8.18 12.88 -23.55
C LEU A 357 -8.15 13.50 -24.96
N TRP A 358 -7.54 12.82 -25.93
CA TRP A 358 -7.46 13.28 -27.31
C TRP A 358 -8.79 13.09 -28.04
N ASN A 359 -9.43 11.97 -27.77
CA ASN A 359 -10.77 11.57 -28.21
C ASN A 359 -11.23 10.39 -27.35
N GLU A 360 -12.35 9.75 -27.72
CA GLU A 360 -12.89 8.56 -27.01
C GLU A 360 -11.94 7.35 -27.01
N ARG A 361 -10.97 7.32 -27.93
CA ARG A 361 -10.07 6.17 -28.16
C ARG A 361 -8.64 6.40 -27.72
N ALA A 362 -8.25 7.64 -27.37
CA ALA A 362 -6.85 7.94 -27.09
C ALA A 362 -6.71 8.94 -25.94
N PHE A 363 -5.75 8.66 -25.04
CA PHE A 363 -5.33 9.62 -24.02
C PHE A 363 -3.82 9.59 -23.79
N SER A 364 -3.30 10.67 -23.24
CA SER A 364 -1.97 10.78 -22.68
C SER A 364 -2.04 11.17 -21.21
N ASN A 365 -1.18 10.59 -20.41
CA ASN A 365 -1.05 10.89 -18.97
C ASN A 365 0.43 11.16 -18.67
N THR A 366 0.76 12.40 -18.31
CA THR A 366 2.14 12.85 -18.10
C THR A 366 2.30 13.37 -16.71
N SER A 367 3.28 12.86 -15.97
CA SER A 367 3.61 13.33 -14.65
C SER A 367 5.07 13.73 -14.51
N TYR A 368 5.30 14.70 -13.63
CA TYR A 368 6.61 15.07 -13.15
C TYR A 368 6.56 15.23 -11.64
N SER A 369 7.53 14.66 -10.95
CA SER A 369 7.61 14.79 -9.50
C SER A 369 9.04 14.96 -8.99
N PHE A 370 9.10 15.58 -7.83
CA PHE A 370 10.31 15.80 -7.07
C PHE A 370 10.08 15.26 -5.65
N THR A 371 11.02 14.44 -5.17
CA THR A 371 11.02 13.93 -3.79
C THR A 371 12.37 14.20 -3.16
N ASN A 372 12.36 14.76 -1.96
CA ASN A 372 13.54 14.86 -1.10
C ASN A 372 13.29 14.05 0.16
N GLN A 373 14.25 13.18 0.50
CA GLN A 373 14.26 12.35 1.70
C GLN A 373 15.52 12.68 2.49
N LYS A 374 15.37 12.96 3.77
CA LYS A 374 16.49 13.23 4.66
C LYS A 374 16.40 12.36 5.92
N VAL A 375 17.52 11.76 6.29
CA VAL A 375 17.69 11.00 7.53
C VAL A 375 18.82 11.63 8.33
N ASP A 376 18.53 12.00 9.59
CA ASP A 376 19.49 12.51 10.56
C ASP A 376 19.36 11.67 11.82
N ALA A 377 20.39 10.89 12.14
CA ALA A 377 20.39 10.01 13.31
C ALA A 377 21.74 10.01 14.01
N ALA A 378 21.72 9.88 15.35
CA ALA A 378 22.91 9.66 16.16
C ALA A 378 22.54 8.84 17.39
N PHE A 379 23.31 7.78 17.63
CA PHE A 379 23.22 6.92 18.81
C PHE A 379 24.57 6.89 19.53
N ILE A 380 24.52 6.92 20.86
CA ILE A 380 25.66 7.08 21.75
C ILE A 380 25.66 5.94 22.77
N GLU A 381 26.77 5.26 22.93
CA GLU A 381 26.98 4.22 23.95
C GLU A 381 26.86 4.79 25.34
N LEU A 382 26.19 4.11 26.24
CA LEU A 382 26.11 4.53 27.66
C LEU A 382 27.40 4.29 28.42
N VAL A 383 28.17 3.26 28.06
CA VAL A 383 29.36 2.81 28.78
C VAL A 383 30.49 3.83 28.67
N ASP A 384 30.79 4.33 27.50
CA ASP A 384 31.95 5.19 27.24
C ASP A 384 31.65 6.53 26.56
N GLY A 385 30.36 6.74 26.20
CA GLY A 385 29.92 7.98 25.56
C GLY A 385 30.36 8.11 24.09
N ARG A 386 30.86 7.04 23.44
CA ARG A 386 31.21 7.06 22.03
C ARG A 386 29.95 7.08 21.18
N THR A 387 30.02 7.71 20.03
CA THR A 387 29.00 7.58 19.00
C THR A 387 29.09 6.20 18.37
N SER A 388 28.12 5.33 18.63
CA SER A 388 28.06 3.98 18.06
C SER A 388 27.60 4.02 16.60
N SER A 389 26.69 4.93 16.29
CA SER A 389 26.24 5.14 14.91
C SER A 389 25.78 6.58 14.68
N SER A 390 26.06 7.10 13.50
CA SER A 390 25.46 8.36 13.03
C SER A 390 25.14 8.26 11.54
N VAL A 391 24.07 8.94 11.14
CA VAL A 391 23.58 9.00 9.77
C VAL A 391 23.17 10.43 9.46
N ASP A 392 23.69 10.99 8.39
CA ASP A 392 23.20 12.26 7.80
C ASP A 392 23.12 12.04 6.27
N ASN A 393 22.02 11.49 5.83
CA ASN A 393 21.80 11.14 4.43
C ASN A 393 20.75 12.07 3.82
N ASP A 394 21.00 12.51 2.59
CA ASP A 394 20.08 13.29 1.77
C ASP A 394 19.90 12.59 0.41
N LEU A 395 18.66 12.24 0.07
CA LEU A 395 18.31 11.58 -1.18
C LEU A 395 17.28 12.41 -1.92
N THR A 396 17.65 12.92 -3.08
CA THR A 396 16.74 13.65 -3.98
C THR A 396 16.42 12.78 -5.19
N THR A 397 15.14 12.65 -5.49
CA THR A 397 14.63 11.92 -6.67
C THR A 397 13.80 12.83 -7.54
N THR A 398 14.15 12.94 -8.82
CA THR A 398 13.28 13.51 -9.86
C THR A 398 12.73 12.40 -10.73
N TYR A 399 11.47 12.52 -11.08
CA TYR A 399 10.77 11.47 -11.82
C TYR A 399 9.87 12.08 -12.88
N PHE A 400 10.08 11.71 -14.11
CA PHE A 400 9.22 12.03 -15.25
C PHE A 400 8.61 10.75 -15.81
N ARG A 401 7.32 10.79 -16.13
CA ARG A 401 6.60 9.66 -16.72
C ARG A 401 5.57 10.13 -17.72
N ASN A 402 5.52 9.48 -18.86
CA ASN A 402 4.47 9.68 -19.87
C ASN A 402 3.89 8.34 -20.28
N ILE A 403 2.58 8.22 -20.22
CA ILE A 403 1.80 7.05 -20.65
C ILE A 403 0.85 7.49 -21.74
N ASN A 404 0.83 6.79 -22.86
CA ASN A 404 -0.12 6.97 -23.94
C ASN A 404 -0.89 5.67 -24.15
N GLN A 405 -2.19 5.79 -24.36
CA GLN A 405 -3.04 4.66 -24.67
C GLN A 405 -3.91 4.98 -25.88
N ILE A 406 -4.01 4.00 -26.77
CA ILE A 406 -4.78 4.09 -28.00
C ILE A 406 -5.61 2.82 -28.17
N LYS A 407 -6.90 2.98 -28.35
CA LYS A 407 -7.85 1.92 -28.66
C LYS A 407 -7.90 1.68 -30.16
N ILE A 408 -7.62 0.45 -30.57
CA ILE A 408 -7.64 0.04 -31.99
C ILE A 408 -8.85 -0.85 -32.21
N GLY A 409 -9.96 -0.25 -32.64
CA GLY A 409 -11.25 -0.95 -32.67
C GLY A 409 -11.81 -1.19 -31.27
N GLU A 410 -12.73 -2.11 -31.12
CA GLU A 410 -13.42 -2.38 -29.85
C GLU A 410 -12.70 -3.39 -28.96
N ALA A 411 -11.96 -4.31 -29.58
CA ALA A 411 -11.36 -5.47 -28.91
C ALA A 411 -9.83 -5.37 -28.74
N SER A 412 -9.22 -4.23 -29.04
CA SER A 412 -7.76 -4.10 -28.97
C SER A 412 -7.32 -2.73 -28.48
N ASN A 413 -6.24 -2.69 -27.69
CA ASN A 413 -5.59 -1.44 -27.32
C ASN A 413 -4.07 -1.57 -27.26
N ILE A 414 -3.41 -0.44 -27.43
CA ILE A 414 -1.96 -0.25 -27.27
C ILE A 414 -1.74 0.73 -26.14
N GLU A 415 -0.81 0.40 -25.26
CA GLU A 415 -0.30 1.29 -24.19
C GLU A 415 1.22 1.39 -24.38
N PHE A 416 1.76 2.60 -24.41
CA PHE A 416 3.19 2.83 -24.49
C PHE A 416 3.59 4.09 -23.76
N GLY A 417 4.86 4.17 -23.40
CA GLY A 417 5.35 5.35 -22.71
C GLY A 417 6.84 5.33 -22.41
N LEU A 418 7.26 6.44 -21.84
CA LEU A 418 8.63 6.69 -21.41
C LEU A 418 8.64 7.11 -19.94
N GLU A 419 9.76 6.80 -19.28
CA GLU A 419 9.95 7.10 -17.87
C GLU A 419 11.43 7.41 -17.64
N THR A 420 11.73 8.46 -16.91
CA THR A 420 13.08 8.81 -16.47
C THR A 420 13.06 9.08 -14.98
N ARG A 421 14.01 8.49 -14.27
CA ARG A 421 14.24 8.69 -12.83
C ARG A 421 15.69 9.05 -12.61
N MET A 422 15.94 10.16 -11.97
CA MET A 422 17.26 10.57 -11.54
C MET A 422 17.28 10.66 -10.01
N LYS A 423 18.26 10.01 -9.40
CA LYS A 423 18.47 10.00 -7.96
C LYS A 423 19.84 10.57 -7.65
N PHE A 424 19.87 11.50 -6.72
CA PHE A 424 21.10 12.07 -6.13
C PHE A 424 21.08 11.71 -4.66
N ALA A 425 22.03 10.91 -4.22
CA ALA A 425 22.16 10.46 -2.84
C ALA A 425 23.49 10.95 -2.28
N ASN A 426 23.43 11.69 -1.18
CA ASN A 426 24.59 11.99 -0.35
C ASN A 426 24.53 11.07 0.87
N PHE A 427 25.47 10.14 0.98
CA PHE A 427 25.59 9.23 2.10
C PHE A 427 26.73 9.70 3.01
N ASN A 428 26.41 9.92 4.28
CA ASN A 428 27.36 10.23 5.32
C ASN A 428 26.93 9.46 6.57
N PHE A 429 27.58 8.33 6.82
CA PHE A 429 27.26 7.53 7.98
C PHE A 429 28.51 6.93 8.64
N LEU A 430 28.44 6.85 9.94
CA LEU A 430 29.37 6.16 10.81
C LEU A 430 28.61 4.98 11.43
N LEU A 431 29.23 3.81 11.41
CA LEU A 431 28.70 2.63 12.05
C LEU A 431 29.86 1.86 12.69
N ASN A 432 29.92 1.90 14.01
CA ASN A 432 31.10 1.46 14.77
C ASN A 432 32.36 2.13 14.18
N ASP A 433 33.28 1.35 13.60
CA ASP A 433 34.54 1.84 13.00
C ASP A 433 34.44 2.11 11.49
N LEU A 434 33.29 1.78 10.85
CA LEU A 434 33.07 2.02 9.42
C LEU A 434 32.51 3.42 9.19
N SER A 435 33.27 4.25 8.48
CA SER A 435 32.79 5.57 8.04
C SER A 435 32.71 5.62 6.53
N ILE A 436 31.53 5.98 6.02
CA ILE A 436 31.30 6.19 4.59
C ILE A 436 30.82 7.60 4.35
N LYS A 437 31.47 8.28 3.42
CA LYS A 437 31.04 9.58 2.91
C LYS A 437 31.15 9.56 1.39
N LYS A 438 29.98 9.47 0.71
CA LYS A 438 29.95 9.33 -0.74
C LYS A 438 28.68 9.90 -1.37
N ASP A 439 28.88 10.58 -2.50
CA ASP A 439 27.81 11.00 -3.40
C ASP A 439 27.58 9.92 -4.46
N VAL A 440 26.34 9.51 -4.63
CA VAL A 440 25.92 8.53 -5.62
C VAL A 440 24.84 9.15 -6.53
N THR A 441 25.07 9.14 -7.82
CA THR A 441 24.07 9.58 -8.80
C THR A 441 23.67 8.41 -9.67
N VAL A 442 22.37 8.11 -9.72
CA VAL A 442 21.82 7.05 -10.55
C VAL A 442 20.75 7.61 -11.46
N GLN A 443 20.96 7.48 -12.76
CA GLN A 443 19.95 7.79 -13.77
C GLN A 443 19.38 6.50 -14.36
N ASN A 444 18.05 6.42 -14.43
CA ASN A 444 17.32 5.28 -14.97
C ASN A 444 16.36 5.78 -16.05
N ASN A 445 16.45 5.21 -17.23
CA ASN A 445 15.57 5.50 -18.36
C ASN A 445 14.81 4.23 -18.75
N TYR A 446 13.53 4.36 -18.97
CA TYR A 446 12.67 3.24 -19.32
C TYR A 446 11.78 3.59 -20.52
N ALA A 447 11.57 2.61 -21.37
CA ALA A 447 10.54 2.63 -22.40
C ALA A 447 9.67 1.39 -22.25
N PHE A 448 8.38 1.50 -22.45
CA PHE A 448 7.48 0.36 -22.36
C PHE A 448 6.41 0.41 -23.45
N PHE A 449 5.97 -0.80 -23.82
CA PHE A 449 4.92 -1.03 -24.78
C PHE A 449 4.08 -2.22 -24.32
N THR A 450 2.76 -2.13 -24.45
CA THR A 450 1.83 -3.23 -24.16
C THR A 450 0.77 -3.25 -25.26
N PHE A 451 0.54 -4.41 -25.84
CA PHE A 451 -0.55 -4.68 -26.75
C PHE A 451 -1.55 -5.64 -26.09
N ARG A 452 -2.82 -5.27 -26.09
CA ARG A 452 -3.91 -6.11 -25.56
C ARG A 452 -4.93 -6.36 -26.65
N LYS A 453 -5.39 -7.61 -26.77
CA LYS A 453 -6.41 -8.00 -27.72
C LYS A 453 -7.28 -9.13 -27.19
N LEU A 454 -8.57 -9.02 -27.44
CA LEU A 454 -9.55 -10.09 -27.24
C LEU A 454 -9.80 -10.80 -28.58
N PHE A 455 -9.71 -12.12 -28.59
CA PHE A 455 -9.96 -12.99 -29.71
C PHE A 455 -11.18 -13.87 -29.43
N TYR A 456 -12.08 -13.98 -30.41
CA TYR A 456 -13.26 -14.85 -30.36
C TYR A 456 -14.06 -14.69 -29.05
N ASP A 457 -14.06 -13.48 -28.50
CA ASP A 457 -14.77 -13.08 -27.26
C ASP A 457 -14.48 -13.97 -26.03
N ARG A 458 -13.41 -14.76 -26.08
CA ARG A 458 -13.02 -15.73 -25.04
C ARG A 458 -11.56 -15.73 -24.65
N ILE A 459 -10.67 -15.38 -25.60
CA ILE A 459 -9.24 -15.44 -25.35
C ILE A 459 -8.69 -14.03 -25.35
N SER A 460 -8.31 -13.55 -24.21
CA SER A 460 -7.66 -12.26 -24.07
C SER A 460 -6.16 -12.44 -23.96
N ILE A 461 -5.40 -11.67 -24.74
CA ILE A 461 -3.94 -11.68 -24.77
C ILE A 461 -3.41 -10.29 -24.46
N SER A 462 -2.55 -10.19 -23.44
CA SER A 462 -1.73 -9.00 -23.18
C SER A 462 -0.27 -9.36 -23.29
N THR A 463 0.41 -8.72 -24.23
CA THR A 463 1.87 -8.85 -24.39
C THR A 463 2.51 -7.51 -24.16
N GLY A 464 3.56 -7.47 -23.35
CA GLY A 464 4.26 -6.25 -23.01
C GLY A 464 5.77 -6.42 -23.05
N LEU A 465 6.46 -5.32 -23.33
CA LEU A 465 7.91 -5.23 -23.26
C LEU A 465 8.27 -3.94 -22.53
N ARG A 466 9.17 -4.03 -21.57
CA ARG A 466 9.81 -2.88 -20.94
C ARG A 466 11.32 -2.98 -21.15
N ALA A 467 11.92 -1.93 -21.66
CA ALA A 467 13.37 -1.76 -21.74
C ALA A 467 13.81 -0.80 -20.62
N SER A 468 14.93 -1.09 -19.97
CA SER A 468 15.55 -0.23 -18.97
C SER A 468 17.02 -0.06 -19.23
N ASN A 469 17.50 1.18 -19.11
CA ASN A 469 18.91 1.55 -19.17
C ASN A 469 19.27 2.31 -17.89
N ASN A 470 20.34 1.90 -17.23
CA ASN A 470 20.78 2.44 -15.93
C ASN A 470 22.20 3.00 -16.08
N SER A 471 22.52 4.07 -15.37
CA SER A 471 23.87 4.70 -15.44
C SER A 471 24.98 3.86 -14.83
N PHE A 472 24.68 2.88 -14.00
CA PHE A 472 25.67 1.97 -13.35
C PHE A 472 25.90 0.67 -14.14
N GLU A 473 25.07 0.39 -15.15
CA GLU A 473 25.20 -0.77 -16.03
C GLU A 473 25.36 -0.34 -17.48
N SER A 474 26.20 -1.04 -18.25
CA SER A 474 26.35 -0.79 -19.67
C SER A 474 25.26 -1.41 -20.54
N ASN A 475 24.52 -2.37 -20.01
CA ASN A 475 23.53 -3.16 -20.73
C ASN A 475 22.13 -2.57 -20.64
N VAL A 476 21.35 -2.76 -21.71
CA VAL A 476 19.90 -2.53 -21.68
C VAL A 476 19.19 -3.80 -21.24
N ASN A 477 18.39 -3.70 -20.19
CA ASN A 477 17.64 -4.81 -19.66
C ASN A 477 16.24 -4.87 -20.27
N PHE A 478 15.84 -6.04 -20.78
CA PHE A 478 14.54 -6.28 -21.40
C PHE A 478 13.63 -7.12 -20.50
N SER A 479 12.43 -6.63 -20.24
CA SER A 479 11.40 -7.24 -19.39
C SER A 479 10.17 -7.63 -20.24
N PRO A 480 10.19 -8.76 -20.94
CA PRO A 480 9.01 -9.26 -21.64
C PRO A 480 7.95 -9.74 -20.61
N ARG A 481 6.67 -9.56 -20.96
CA ARG A 481 5.52 -9.97 -20.16
C ARG A 481 4.41 -10.50 -21.05
N LEU A 482 3.72 -11.54 -20.56
CA LEU A 482 2.60 -12.17 -21.23
C LEU A 482 1.52 -12.49 -20.20
N ASN A 483 0.29 -12.05 -20.46
CA ASN A 483 -0.89 -12.49 -19.73
C ASN A 483 -1.88 -13.05 -20.76
N LEU A 484 -2.43 -14.23 -20.44
CA LEU A 484 -3.44 -14.92 -21.24
C LEU A 484 -4.65 -15.20 -20.33
N LYS A 485 -5.83 -14.77 -20.73
CA LYS A 485 -7.07 -15.10 -20.02
C LYS A 485 -7.98 -15.87 -20.99
N LEU A 486 -8.37 -17.06 -20.56
CA LEU A 486 -9.39 -17.87 -21.21
C LEU A 486 -10.68 -17.76 -20.41
N THR A 487 -11.70 -17.14 -20.98
CA THR A 487 -13.06 -17.09 -20.45
C THR A 487 -13.79 -18.36 -20.88
N ILE A 488 -13.92 -19.33 -19.97
CA ILE A 488 -14.56 -20.63 -20.23
C ILE A 488 -16.07 -20.42 -20.36
N ASN A 489 -16.63 -19.62 -19.43
CA ASN A 489 -18.01 -19.16 -19.42
C ASN A 489 -18.11 -17.83 -18.63
N PRO A 490 -19.24 -17.12 -18.58
CA PRO A 490 -19.37 -15.82 -17.91
C PRO A 490 -18.95 -15.82 -16.43
N LEU A 491 -18.94 -16.97 -15.77
CA LEU A 491 -18.63 -17.10 -14.35
C LEU A 491 -17.23 -17.67 -14.09
N THR A 492 -16.53 -18.19 -15.13
CA THR A 492 -15.29 -18.97 -14.94
C THR A 492 -14.23 -18.55 -15.92
N SER A 493 -13.03 -18.25 -15.43
CA SER A 493 -11.87 -17.94 -16.25
C SER A 493 -10.60 -18.63 -15.75
N LEU A 494 -9.66 -18.83 -16.67
CA LEU A 494 -8.32 -19.30 -16.42
C LEU A 494 -7.34 -18.23 -16.89
N ILE A 495 -6.39 -17.84 -16.03
CA ILE A 495 -5.44 -16.77 -16.30
C ILE A 495 -4.02 -17.33 -16.16
N PHE A 496 -3.24 -17.21 -17.21
CA PHE A 496 -1.81 -17.50 -17.19
C PHE A 496 -1.03 -16.20 -17.29
N SER A 497 -0.03 -16.02 -16.41
CA SER A 497 0.87 -14.87 -16.44
C SER A 497 2.31 -15.33 -16.42
N SER A 498 3.14 -14.75 -17.29
CA SER A 498 4.58 -14.99 -17.35
C SER A 498 5.31 -13.68 -17.62
N GLY A 499 6.44 -13.46 -16.94
CA GLY A 499 7.21 -12.24 -17.18
C GLY A 499 8.57 -12.22 -16.52
N LYS A 500 9.43 -11.33 -17.04
CA LYS A 500 10.73 -11.00 -16.47
C LYS A 500 10.68 -9.59 -15.89
N TYR A 501 11.20 -9.42 -14.68
CA TYR A 501 11.13 -8.18 -13.90
C TYR A 501 12.51 -7.85 -13.39
N TYR A 502 12.93 -6.58 -13.50
CA TYR A 502 14.22 -6.10 -13.01
C TYR A 502 14.05 -5.08 -11.90
N GLN A 503 14.99 -5.10 -10.96
CA GLN A 503 15.13 -4.11 -9.90
C GLN A 503 16.60 -3.77 -9.73
N ASN A 504 16.90 -2.47 -9.66
CA ASN A 504 18.27 -2.02 -9.42
C ASN A 504 18.70 -2.30 -7.99
N PRO A 505 20.00 -2.53 -7.73
CA PRO A 505 20.56 -2.44 -6.39
C PRO A 505 20.19 -1.10 -5.76
N HIS A 506 19.97 -1.09 -4.45
CA HIS A 506 19.72 0.16 -3.74
C HIS A 506 20.99 1.02 -3.75
N GLU A 507 20.84 2.34 -3.79
CA GLU A 507 21.94 3.30 -3.93
C GLU A 507 22.97 3.19 -2.80
N ILE A 508 22.55 2.77 -1.60
CA ILE A 508 23.47 2.56 -0.48
C ILE A 508 24.51 1.47 -0.76
N TYR A 509 24.18 0.42 -1.53
CA TYR A 509 25.18 -0.59 -1.91
C TYR A 509 26.21 -0.03 -2.87
N LEU A 510 25.79 0.90 -3.75
CA LEU A 510 26.67 1.58 -4.70
C LEU A 510 27.54 2.65 -4.03
N SER A 511 27.28 2.98 -2.75
CA SER A 511 28.15 3.88 -1.98
C SER A 511 29.45 3.22 -1.55
N ILE A 512 29.57 1.89 -1.67
CA ILE A 512 30.76 1.13 -1.35
C ILE A 512 31.56 0.89 -2.63
N ASP A 513 32.82 1.28 -2.66
CA ASP A 513 33.66 1.25 -3.87
C ASP A 513 33.83 -0.17 -4.46
N SER A 514 33.92 -1.19 -3.61
CA SER A 514 34.03 -2.59 -4.05
C SER A 514 32.76 -3.16 -4.72
N ASN A 515 31.64 -2.44 -4.63
CA ASN A 515 30.34 -2.82 -5.17
C ASN A 515 30.02 -2.15 -6.52
N ASP A 516 31.00 -1.54 -7.19
CA ASP A 516 30.87 -0.85 -8.48
C ASP A 516 30.40 -1.76 -9.63
N LYS A 517 30.54 -3.09 -9.49
CA LYS A 517 30.18 -4.10 -10.47
C LYS A 517 28.82 -4.75 -10.24
N LEU A 518 28.06 -4.28 -9.26
CA LEU A 518 26.71 -4.79 -9.04
C LEU A 518 25.83 -4.53 -10.25
N THR A 519 25.02 -5.51 -10.60
CA THR A 519 24.05 -5.45 -11.71
C THR A 519 22.62 -5.49 -11.17
N SER A 520 21.64 -5.17 -12.01
CA SER A 520 20.24 -5.26 -11.67
C SER A 520 19.81 -6.70 -11.40
N VAL A 521 19.20 -6.94 -10.25
CA VAL A 521 18.54 -8.21 -9.93
C VAL A 521 17.36 -8.42 -10.87
N TYR A 522 17.13 -9.64 -11.30
CA TYR A 522 15.88 -9.94 -12.00
C TYR A 522 15.18 -11.18 -11.48
N SER A 523 13.86 -11.18 -11.61
CA SER A 523 13.04 -12.37 -11.38
C SER A 523 12.27 -12.77 -12.63
N THR A 524 12.23 -14.07 -12.91
CA THR A 524 11.29 -14.65 -13.86
C THR A 524 10.11 -15.23 -13.07
N GLN A 525 8.90 -14.83 -13.40
CA GLN A 525 7.69 -15.19 -12.67
C GLN A 525 6.69 -15.84 -13.61
N ASN A 526 6.09 -16.92 -13.14
CA ASN A 526 5.01 -17.63 -13.81
C ASN A 526 3.88 -17.88 -12.83
N SER A 527 2.64 -17.76 -13.29
CA SER A 527 1.47 -18.16 -12.50
C SER A 527 0.33 -18.64 -13.37
N LEU A 528 -0.48 -19.54 -12.81
CA LEU A 528 -1.73 -20.02 -13.38
C LEU A 528 -2.82 -19.86 -12.33
N THR A 529 -3.87 -19.12 -12.67
CA THR A 529 -4.96 -18.79 -11.76
C THR A 529 -6.29 -19.24 -12.37
N PHE A 530 -7.06 -19.97 -11.60
CA PHE A 530 -8.46 -20.28 -11.86
C PHE A 530 -9.33 -19.33 -11.05
N GLU A 531 -10.29 -18.66 -11.68
CA GLU A 531 -11.27 -17.78 -11.04
C GLU A 531 -12.68 -18.23 -11.36
N ARG A 532 -13.56 -18.18 -10.35
CA ARG A 532 -15.00 -18.46 -10.50
C ARG A 532 -15.84 -17.52 -9.66
N LEU A 533 -16.81 -16.87 -10.29
CA LEU A 533 -17.90 -16.21 -9.59
C LEU A 533 -18.88 -17.28 -9.07
N ILE A 534 -19.04 -17.34 -7.75
CA ILE A 534 -19.97 -18.27 -7.09
C ILE A 534 -21.38 -17.66 -7.06
N THR A 535 -21.46 -16.37 -6.76
CA THR A 535 -22.66 -15.54 -6.82
C THR A 535 -22.29 -14.16 -7.40
N ALA A 536 -23.25 -13.29 -7.65
CA ALA A 536 -23.00 -11.91 -8.07
C ALA A 536 -22.05 -11.17 -7.11
N SER A 537 -22.05 -11.50 -5.80
CA SER A 537 -21.25 -10.86 -4.76
C SER A 537 -20.13 -11.74 -4.19
N SER A 538 -19.93 -12.97 -4.70
CA SER A 538 -18.92 -13.90 -4.17
C SER A 538 -18.04 -14.46 -5.27
N LYS A 539 -16.73 -14.44 -5.08
CA LYS A 539 -15.72 -14.93 -6.02
C LYS A 539 -14.75 -15.88 -5.32
N PHE A 540 -14.40 -16.95 -5.99
CA PHE A 540 -13.32 -17.87 -5.61
C PHE A 540 -12.18 -17.78 -6.61
N SER A 541 -10.96 -17.78 -6.13
CA SER A 541 -9.76 -17.94 -6.96
C SER A 541 -8.77 -18.90 -6.31
N ILE A 542 -8.03 -19.62 -7.15
CA ILE A 542 -6.89 -20.45 -6.75
C ILE A 542 -5.76 -20.23 -7.77
N SER A 543 -4.54 -20.02 -7.28
CA SER A 543 -3.37 -19.72 -8.10
C SER A 543 -2.18 -20.57 -7.68
N ILE A 544 -1.45 -21.08 -8.66
CA ILE A 544 -0.11 -21.63 -8.47
C ILE A 544 0.89 -20.67 -9.05
N TYR A 545 2.05 -20.48 -8.41
CA TYR A 545 3.06 -19.55 -8.87
C TYR A 545 4.48 -20.03 -8.61
N GLU A 546 5.40 -19.54 -9.43
CA GLU A 546 6.84 -19.69 -9.27
C GLU A 546 7.55 -18.38 -9.61
N LYS A 547 8.54 -18.01 -8.80
CA LYS A 547 9.49 -16.92 -9.02
C LYS A 547 10.91 -17.47 -8.93
N SER A 548 11.74 -17.19 -9.91
CA SER A 548 13.17 -17.51 -9.91
C SER A 548 13.96 -16.21 -9.99
N TYR A 549 14.86 -15.99 -9.04
CA TYR A 549 15.69 -14.80 -8.92
C TYR A 549 17.10 -15.09 -9.40
N GLN A 550 17.69 -14.13 -10.10
CA GLN A 550 19.05 -14.17 -10.60
C GLN A 550 19.73 -12.83 -10.38
N GLN A 551 21.07 -12.86 -10.32
CA GLN A 551 21.88 -11.67 -10.10
C GLN A 551 21.56 -10.98 -8.76
N ALA A 552 21.13 -11.73 -7.75
CA ALA A 552 20.88 -11.17 -6.44
C ALA A 552 22.22 -10.82 -5.76
N PRO A 553 22.33 -9.67 -5.07
CA PRO A 553 23.51 -9.34 -4.30
C PRO A 553 23.75 -10.38 -3.23
N VAL A 554 24.98 -10.88 -3.14
CA VAL A 554 25.42 -11.84 -2.14
C VAL A 554 26.80 -11.47 -1.66
N HIS A 555 27.11 -11.66 -0.37
CA HIS A 555 28.43 -11.38 0.19
C HIS A 555 29.49 -12.30 -0.43
N LYS A 556 30.69 -11.73 -0.72
CA LYS A 556 31.81 -12.47 -1.31
C LYS A 556 32.56 -13.37 -0.32
N ASP A 557 32.33 -13.19 0.96
CA ASP A 557 32.97 -14.00 2.00
C ASP A 557 32.43 -15.44 2.01
N GLU A 558 33.18 -16.34 2.66
CA GLU A 558 32.84 -17.77 2.72
C GLU A 558 31.48 -18.07 3.38
N LYS A 559 30.92 -17.11 4.09
CA LYS A 559 29.65 -17.23 4.83
C LYS A 559 28.45 -16.70 4.04
N SER A 560 28.63 -16.54 2.76
CA SER A 560 27.77 -16.01 1.70
C SER A 560 26.27 -16.04 1.99
N LYS A 561 25.81 -15.02 2.71
CA LYS A 561 24.39 -14.72 2.80
C LYS A 561 23.96 -14.00 1.54
N ILE A 562 22.86 -14.47 0.92
CA ILE A 562 22.18 -13.59 -0.02
C ILE A 562 21.88 -12.30 0.74
N GLN A 563 22.26 -11.17 0.16
CA GLN A 563 21.78 -9.91 0.65
C GLN A 563 20.27 -9.87 0.32
N ASP A 564 19.51 -10.66 1.04
CA ASP A 564 18.08 -10.48 1.08
C ASP A 564 17.89 -9.09 1.64
N LEU A 565 17.32 -8.18 0.83
CA LEU A 565 17.11 -6.79 1.17
C LEU A 565 16.32 -6.59 2.47
N SER A 566 15.86 -7.67 3.08
CA SER A 566 15.23 -7.76 4.37
C SER A 566 16.17 -7.89 5.57
N PHE A 567 17.41 -8.35 5.36
CA PHE A 567 18.31 -8.73 6.45
C PHE A 567 19.13 -7.59 7.06
N LEU A 568 19.22 -6.44 6.40
CA LEU A 568 20.16 -5.36 6.70
C LEU A 568 19.99 -4.63 8.04
N MET A 569 18.89 -4.84 8.76
CA MET A 569 18.51 -3.87 9.78
C MET A 569 18.62 -4.30 11.22
N ASP A 570 18.45 -5.56 11.49
CA ASP A 570 18.47 -5.96 12.90
C ASP A 570 19.90 -6.02 13.45
N ARG A 571 20.89 -5.95 12.55
CA ARG A 571 22.30 -6.03 12.92
C ARG A 571 23.20 -5.39 11.89
N PHE A 572 23.26 -4.18 11.76
CA PHE A 572 24.32 -3.37 11.10
C PHE A 572 25.53 -4.09 10.40
N GLN A 573 25.43 -5.34 10.03
CA GLN A 573 26.44 -6.10 9.25
C GLN A 573 26.29 -5.89 7.75
N ILE A 574 26.41 -4.67 7.31
CA ILE A 574 25.66 -4.27 6.18
C ILE A 574 26.44 -4.08 4.93
N LEU A 575 27.65 -3.71 5.05
CA LEU A 575 28.34 -3.02 4.01
C LEU A 575 29.63 -3.77 3.72
N GLY A 576 29.46 -5.05 3.39
CA GLY A 576 30.55 -5.85 2.88
C GLY A 576 30.66 -5.80 1.36
N ASP A 577 31.68 -6.45 0.84
CA ASP A 577 31.85 -6.70 -0.58
C ASP A 577 30.74 -7.62 -1.10
N LEU A 578 29.98 -7.13 -2.06
CA LEU A 578 28.88 -7.85 -2.68
C LEU A 578 29.24 -8.27 -4.12
N THR A 579 28.66 -9.39 -4.55
CA THR A 579 28.64 -9.81 -5.96
C THR A 579 27.21 -10.11 -6.39
N SER A 580 26.92 -10.01 -7.68
CA SER A 580 25.61 -10.28 -8.27
C SER A 580 25.43 -11.76 -8.68
N ASP A 581 26.00 -12.70 -7.94
CA ASP A 581 25.98 -14.14 -8.26
C ASP A 581 24.87 -14.91 -7.50
N GLY A 582 24.15 -14.23 -6.63
CA GLY A 582 23.09 -14.84 -5.82
C GLY A 582 21.91 -15.31 -6.65
N THR A 583 21.32 -16.44 -6.25
CA THR A 583 20.10 -16.99 -6.84
C THR A 583 19.10 -17.33 -5.75
N ALA A 584 17.82 -17.12 -6.05
CA ALA A 584 16.74 -17.48 -5.12
C ALA A 584 15.51 -18.00 -5.87
N LYS A 585 14.64 -18.69 -5.14
CA LYS A 585 13.41 -19.24 -5.69
C LYS A 585 12.28 -19.11 -4.67
N ALA A 586 11.09 -18.73 -5.14
CA ALA A 586 9.86 -18.77 -4.36
C ALA A 586 8.77 -19.46 -5.18
N SER A 587 8.04 -20.40 -4.61
CA SER A 587 6.92 -21.06 -5.28
C SER A 587 5.83 -21.41 -4.27
N GLY A 588 4.59 -21.40 -4.73
CA GLY A 588 3.47 -21.68 -3.84
C GLY A 588 2.14 -21.87 -4.55
N ILE A 589 1.15 -22.21 -3.74
CA ILE A 589 -0.25 -22.29 -4.10
C ILE A 589 -1.03 -21.38 -3.14
N GLU A 590 -1.92 -20.56 -3.67
CA GLU A 590 -2.77 -19.65 -2.90
C GLU A 590 -4.23 -19.80 -3.31
N PHE A 591 -5.14 -19.57 -2.38
CA PHE A 591 -6.56 -19.45 -2.66
C PHE A 591 -7.16 -18.24 -1.97
N LEU A 592 -8.24 -17.71 -2.54
CA LEU A 592 -9.00 -16.58 -2.02
C LEU A 592 -10.49 -16.76 -2.31
N ILE A 593 -11.31 -16.64 -1.28
CA ILE A 593 -12.75 -16.53 -1.37
C ILE A 593 -13.10 -15.11 -0.91
N GLU A 594 -13.67 -14.31 -1.80
CA GLU A 594 -14.13 -12.96 -1.49
C GLU A 594 -15.65 -12.90 -1.49
N LYS A 595 -16.22 -12.16 -0.55
CA LYS A 595 -17.62 -11.77 -0.56
C LYS A 595 -17.72 -10.26 -0.38
N LYS A 596 -18.17 -9.57 -1.43
CA LYS A 596 -18.52 -8.14 -1.35
C LYS A 596 -19.83 -8.00 -0.59
N ARG A 597 -20.04 -6.84 0.01
CA ARG A 597 -21.25 -6.58 0.78
C ARG A 597 -22.45 -6.37 -0.15
N ALA A 598 -23.28 -7.39 -0.24
CA ALA A 598 -24.60 -7.35 -0.92
C ALA A 598 -25.76 -7.24 0.08
N GLU A 599 -25.54 -7.76 1.29
CA GLU A 599 -26.51 -7.75 2.39
C GLU A 599 -25.80 -7.33 3.68
N ASN A 600 -25.84 -8.17 4.73
CA ASN A 600 -25.29 -7.85 6.03
C ASN A 600 -23.84 -8.30 6.23
N PHE A 601 -23.36 -9.26 5.40
CA PHE A 601 -22.05 -9.87 5.54
C PHE A 601 -21.14 -9.51 4.37
N TYR A 602 -19.85 -9.33 4.70
CA TYR A 602 -18.77 -9.19 3.73
C TYR A 602 -17.48 -9.76 4.30
N GLY A 603 -16.48 -9.98 3.47
CA GLY A 603 -15.17 -10.38 3.91
C GLY A 603 -14.45 -11.26 2.92
N HIS A 604 -13.36 -11.87 3.38
CA HIS A 604 -12.62 -12.83 2.59
C HIS A 604 -11.95 -13.89 3.48
N ILE A 605 -11.72 -15.05 2.88
CA ILE A 605 -10.92 -16.14 3.44
C ILE A 605 -9.83 -16.44 2.43
N GLY A 606 -8.58 -16.35 2.84
CA GLY A 606 -7.46 -16.60 1.97
C GLY A 606 -6.33 -17.35 2.66
N GLY A 607 -5.61 -18.13 1.88
CA GLY A 607 -4.44 -18.85 2.37
C GLY A 607 -3.44 -19.14 1.27
N THR A 608 -2.18 -19.30 1.66
CA THR A 608 -1.08 -19.72 0.79
C THR A 608 -0.20 -20.75 1.49
N LEU A 609 0.23 -21.73 0.72
CA LEU A 609 1.34 -22.62 1.06
C LEU A 609 2.48 -22.29 0.13
N PHE A 610 3.66 -21.99 0.66
CA PHE A 610 4.78 -21.58 -0.18
C PHE A 610 6.13 -21.97 0.39
N ASN A 611 7.14 -21.93 -0.46
CA ASN A 611 8.54 -22.12 -0.11
C ASN A 611 9.37 -21.02 -0.76
N ALA A 612 10.22 -20.34 0.03
CA ALA A 612 11.13 -19.31 -0.44
C ALA A 612 12.54 -19.62 0.06
N THR A 613 13.46 -19.87 -0.87
CA THR A 613 14.83 -20.29 -0.59
C THR A 613 15.82 -19.51 -1.45
N TYR A 614 17.08 -19.50 -1.05
CA TYR A 614 18.21 -19.02 -1.85
C TYR A 614 19.35 -20.06 -1.86
N LYS A 615 20.27 -19.89 -2.80
CA LYS A 615 21.53 -20.63 -2.80
C LYS A 615 22.65 -19.68 -2.38
N ASP A 616 23.43 -20.12 -1.41
CA ASP A 616 24.67 -19.43 -1.05
C ASP A 616 25.76 -19.68 -2.12
N LEU A 617 26.95 -19.04 -1.98
CA LEU A 617 28.04 -19.20 -2.95
C LEU A 617 28.65 -20.62 -2.95
N ASN A 618 28.45 -21.39 -1.88
CA ASN A 618 28.86 -22.79 -1.79
C ASN A 618 27.88 -23.72 -2.52
N GLY A 619 26.72 -23.20 -2.91
CA GLY A 619 25.64 -23.95 -3.57
C GLY A 619 24.62 -24.57 -2.61
N ASP A 620 24.76 -24.34 -1.30
CA ASP A 620 23.82 -24.82 -0.28
C ASP A 620 22.49 -24.08 -0.37
N THR A 621 21.40 -24.78 -0.17
CA THR A 621 20.05 -24.20 -0.20
C THR A 621 19.62 -23.78 1.20
N ARG A 622 19.35 -22.49 1.39
CA ARG A 622 18.97 -21.85 2.65
C ARG A 622 17.55 -21.24 2.56
N ASN A 623 16.87 -21.11 3.70
CA ASN A 623 15.61 -20.39 3.75
C ASN A 623 15.83 -18.89 3.58
N ARG A 624 14.94 -18.18 2.84
CA ARG A 624 14.84 -16.72 2.92
C ARG A 624 14.22 -16.30 4.25
N ASP A 625 14.50 -15.08 4.72
CA ASP A 625 14.12 -14.56 6.04
C ASP A 625 12.61 -14.65 6.33
N TYR A 626 11.77 -14.62 5.30
CA TYR A 626 10.32 -14.66 5.46
C TYR A 626 9.68 -15.92 4.86
N ASN A 627 10.39 -17.05 4.89
CA ASN A 627 9.87 -18.36 4.47
C ASN A 627 8.95 -18.95 5.55
N TYR A 628 7.80 -18.30 5.79
CA TYR A 628 6.79 -18.76 6.76
C TYR A 628 6.17 -20.11 6.41
N ARG A 629 6.31 -20.60 5.20
CA ARG A 629 5.73 -21.82 4.66
C ARG A 629 4.23 -21.79 4.44
N TYR A 630 3.47 -21.14 5.31
CA TYR A 630 2.03 -20.95 5.15
C TYR A 630 1.55 -19.64 5.79
N ILE A 631 0.53 -19.08 5.17
CA ILE A 631 -0.20 -17.91 5.62
C ILE A 631 -1.68 -18.23 5.48
N PHE A 632 -2.50 -17.90 6.46
CA PHE A 632 -3.93 -18.03 6.39
C PHE A 632 -4.62 -16.84 7.08
N ASN A 633 -5.57 -16.22 6.39
CA ASN A 633 -6.30 -15.06 6.87
C ASN A 633 -7.80 -15.26 6.72
N ILE A 634 -8.55 -14.89 7.74
CA ILE A 634 -10.01 -14.75 7.71
C ILE A 634 -10.33 -13.33 8.09
N VAL A 635 -11.04 -12.63 7.22
CA VAL A 635 -11.56 -11.28 7.48
C VAL A 635 -13.05 -11.29 7.22
N GLY A 636 -13.84 -10.77 8.13
CA GLY A 636 -15.28 -10.69 7.97
C GLY A 636 -15.90 -9.55 8.75
N GLY A 637 -16.96 -8.98 8.20
CA GLY A 637 -17.78 -7.97 8.84
C GLY A 637 -19.27 -8.32 8.79
N TYR A 638 -19.97 -7.96 9.84
CA TYR A 638 -21.41 -8.11 9.99
C TYR A 638 -22.04 -6.77 10.38
N ARG A 639 -22.87 -6.23 9.48
CA ARG A 639 -23.57 -4.95 9.66
C ARG A 639 -25.07 -5.12 9.37
N PRO A 640 -25.86 -5.61 10.33
CA PRO A 640 -27.29 -5.83 10.15
C PRO A 640 -28.10 -4.53 10.21
N LYS A 641 -27.51 -3.45 10.74
CA LYS A 641 -28.12 -2.12 10.86
C LYS A 641 -27.11 -1.04 10.50
N GLU A 642 -27.59 0.10 10.05
CA GLU A 642 -26.75 1.24 9.66
C GLU A 642 -25.88 1.78 10.82
N LYS A 643 -26.35 1.66 12.05
CA LYS A 643 -25.73 2.29 13.21
C LYS A 643 -24.52 1.54 13.78
N TRP A 644 -24.43 0.24 13.58
CA TRP A 644 -23.34 -0.54 14.14
C TRP A 644 -22.88 -1.67 13.26
N GLU A 645 -21.63 -2.01 13.43
CA GLU A 645 -20.92 -3.04 12.69
C GLU A 645 -19.94 -3.77 13.62
N ILE A 646 -19.82 -5.08 13.46
CA ILE A 646 -18.78 -5.88 14.09
C ILE A 646 -17.95 -6.49 12.96
N SER A 647 -16.65 -6.38 13.05
CA SER A 647 -15.73 -7.02 12.12
C SER A 647 -14.60 -7.74 12.86
N VAL A 648 -14.09 -8.79 12.22
CA VAL A 648 -13.04 -9.65 12.77
C VAL A 648 -11.98 -9.91 11.72
N ARG A 649 -10.73 -10.03 12.16
CA ARG A 649 -9.63 -10.59 11.39
C ARG A 649 -8.91 -11.62 12.23
N TRP A 650 -8.72 -12.81 11.69
CA TRP A 650 -7.86 -13.80 12.28
C TRP A 650 -6.75 -14.15 11.28
N SER A 651 -5.51 -14.13 11.76
CA SER A 651 -4.32 -14.39 10.96
C SER A 651 -3.51 -15.51 11.58
N LEU A 652 -2.99 -16.40 10.73
CA LEU A 652 -2.13 -17.52 11.10
C LEU A 652 -0.94 -17.56 10.13
N PHE A 653 0.28 -17.52 10.65
CA PHE A 653 1.52 -17.64 9.89
C PHE A 653 2.39 -18.75 10.47
N GLY A 654 3.10 -19.44 9.62
CA GLY A 654 4.17 -20.33 10.06
C GLY A 654 5.31 -19.59 10.77
N GLY A 655 6.20 -20.32 11.42
CA GLY A 655 7.35 -19.70 12.09
C GLY A 655 8.27 -19.00 11.09
N LYS A 656 8.74 -17.82 11.47
CA LYS A 656 9.75 -17.04 10.73
C LYS A 656 11.12 -17.75 10.87
N PRO A 657 11.86 -17.96 9.79
CA PRO A 657 13.22 -18.44 9.88
C PRO A 657 14.14 -17.45 10.62
N TYR A 658 15.07 -17.98 11.39
CA TYR A 658 16.12 -17.19 12.01
C TYR A 658 17.42 -18.00 12.12
N THR A 659 18.56 -17.31 12.23
CA THR A 659 19.86 -17.93 12.47
C THR A 659 20.05 -18.10 13.96
N PRO A 660 20.34 -19.32 14.47
CA PRO A 660 20.52 -19.57 15.89
C PRO A 660 21.67 -18.76 16.49
N ILE A 661 21.54 -18.43 17.76
CA ILE A 661 22.52 -17.67 18.53
C ILE A 661 23.44 -18.66 19.24
N ASP A 662 24.77 -18.48 19.11
CA ASP A 662 25.76 -19.17 19.93
C ASP A 662 25.79 -18.52 21.34
N GLU A 663 24.94 -19.00 22.23
CA GLU A 663 24.82 -18.46 23.58
C GLU A 663 26.13 -18.54 24.38
N LEU A 664 26.91 -19.60 24.16
CA LEU A 664 28.18 -19.80 24.88
C LEU A 664 29.22 -18.77 24.45
N LEU A 665 29.36 -18.57 23.14
CA LEU A 665 30.31 -17.62 22.59
C LEU A 665 29.85 -16.18 22.84
N SER A 666 28.53 -15.91 22.73
CA SER A 666 27.92 -14.61 23.05
C SER A 666 28.14 -14.22 24.50
N SER A 667 27.94 -15.15 25.44
CA SER A 667 28.22 -14.92 26.87
C SER A 667 29.71 -14.65 27.16
N LYS A 668 30.60 -15.30 26.43
CA LYS A 668 32.05 -15.12 26.60
C LYS A 668 32.54 -13.79 26.04
N LEU A 669 31.95 -13.34 24.93
CA LEU A 669 32.37 -12.11 24.24
C LEU A 669 31.59 -10.87 24.69
N GLY A 670 30.44 -11.04 25.36
CA GLY A 670 29.57 -9.95 25.80
C GLY A 670 28.73 -9.29 24.70
N TYR A 671 28.67 -9.91 23.53
CA TYR A 671 27.81 -9.48 22.42
C TYR A 671 27.27 -10.67 21.65
N GLU A 672 26.24 -10.47 20.84
CA GLU A 672 25.57 -11.51 20.10
C GLU A 672 26.46 -12.13 19.02
N VAL A 673 26.57 -13.45 19.04
CA VAL A 673 27.25 -14.27 18.02
C VAL A 673 26.28 -15.30 17.48
N LEU A 674 26.25 -15.45 16.15
CA LEU A 674 25.40 -16.39 15.47
C LEU A 674 26.17 -17.62 14.99
N PHE A 675 25.46 -18.76 14.91
CA PHE A 675 25.92 -19.91 14.12
C PHE A 675 25.77 -19.60 12.63
N GLU A 676 26.75 -18.95 12.01
CA GLU A 676 26.66 -18.46 10.63
C GLU A 676 26.57 -19.57 9.57
N ASP A 677 27.00 -20.79 9.90
CA ASP A 677 26.81 -21.99 9.08
C ASP A 677 25.36 -22.52 9.09
N GLN A 678 24.55 -22.07 10.07
CA GLN A 678 23.13 -22.43 10.22
C GLN A 678 22.19 -21.29 9.83
N ASN A 679 22.53 -20.54 8.78
CA ASN A 679 21.73 -19.41 8.33
C ASN A 679 20.27 -19.77 8.07
N ASN A 680 19.33 -19.16 8.83
CA ASN A 680 17.88 -19.33 8.70
C ASN A 680 17.42 -20.81 8.80
N GLU A 681 18.12 -21.66 9.54
CA GLU A 681 17.75 -23.08 9.73
C GLU A 681 16.64 -23.24 10.76
N GLU A 682 16.67 -22.46 11.84
CA GLU A 682 15.67 -22.52 12.90
C GLU A 682 14.44 -21.65 12.57
N LYS A 683 13.35 -21.87 13.33
CA LYS A 683 12.08 -21.13 13.14
C LYS A 683 11.48 -20.70 14.46
N THR A 684 10.97 -19.47 14.48
CA THR A 684 10.13 -19.02 15.61
C THR A 684 8.85 -19.85 15.72
N PRO A 685 8.18 -19.87 16.88
CA PRO A 685 6.86 -20.46 17.02
C PRO A 685 5.85 -19.88 16.04
N VAL A 686 4.81 -20.67 15.73
CA VAL A 686 3.70 -20.25 14.88
C VAL A 686 3.03 -19.01 15.43
N TYR A 687 2.88 -17.99 14.58
CA TYR A 687 2.13 -16.77 14.89
C TYR A 687 0.64 -16.99 14.62
N HIS A 688 -0.22 -16.59 15.55
CA HIS A 688 -1.63 -16.34 15.25
C HIS A 688 -2.24 -15.28 16.16
N SER A 689 -3.14 -14.49 15.61
CA SER A 689 -3.73 -13.34 16.30
C SER A 689 -5.17 -13.10 15.83
N LEU A 690 -6.02 -12.72 16.78
CA LEU A 690 -7.41 -12.33 16.53
C LEU A 690 -7.60 -10.85 16.81
N PHE A 691 -8.14 -10.14 15.82
CA PHE A 691 -8.52 -8.73 15.91
C PHE A 691 -10.04 -8.65 15.85
N ILE A 692 -10.64 -7.90 16.76
CA ILE A 692 -12.09 -7.67 16.81
C ILE A 692 -12.31 -6.17 16.81
N ARG A 693 -13.21 -5.70 15.95
CA ARG A 693 -13.58 -4.29 15.86
C ARG A 693 -15.09 -4.13 15.98
N TYR A 694 -15.53 -3.14 16.74
CA TYR A 694 -16.90 -2.67 16.85
C TYR A 694 -16.97 -1.20 16.46
N ASP A 695 -17.81 -0.86 15.49
CA ASP A 695 -18.09 0.50 15.06
C ASP A 695 -19.50 0.91 15.43
N TYR A 696 -19.64 2.13 15.92
CA TYR A 696 -20.93 2.75 16.17
C TYR A 696 -21.02 4.12 15.51
N ARG A 697 -22.10 4.35 14.76
CA ARG A 697 -22.33 5.57 13.98
C ARG A 697 -23.58 6.27 14.48
N LYS A 698 -23.46 7.57 14.73
CA LYS A 698 -24.59 8.41 15.15
C LYS A 698 -24.55 9.74 14.41
N ASN A 699 -25.64 10.03 13.74
CA ASN A 699 -25.84 11.32 13.10
C ASN A 699 -26.33 12.34 14.11
N TYR A 700 -25.73 13.53 14.09
CA TYR A 700 -26.17 14.74 14.72
C TYR A 700 -26.46 15.77 13.63
N GLY A 701 -27.34 16.75 13.86
CA GLY A 701 -27.71 17.74 12.84
C GLY A 701 -26.55 18.55 12.26
N PHE A 702 -25.40 18.57 12.93
CA PHE A 702 -24.18 19.27 12.52
C PHE A 702 -23.11 18.32 11.95
N GLY A 703 -23.28 17.02 11.99
CA GLY A 703 -22.29 16.06 11.49
C GLY A 703 -22.53 14.62 11.95
N ASN A 704 -21.71 13.71 11.43
CA ASN A 704 -21.74 12.29 11.79
C ASN A 704 -20.60 11.97 12.77
N LEU A 705 -20.92 11.39 13.90
CA LEU A 705 -19.96 10.87 14.85
C LEU A 705 -19.82 9.37 14.64
N ILE A 706 -18.62 8.93 14.38
CA ILE A 706 -18.23 7.53 14.25
C ILE A 706 -17.28 7.21 15.40
N GLY A 707 -17.67 6.27 16.28
CA GLY A 707 -16.80 5.75 17.31
C GLY A 707 -16.46 4.30 17.01
N TYR A 708 -15.22 3.90 17.24
CA TYR A 708 -14.84 2.50 17.12
C TYR A 708 -14.00 2.05 18.32
N MET A 709 -14.10 0.76 18.62
CA MET A 709 -13.24 0.07 19.57
C MET A 709 -12.70 -1.19 18.92
N GLU A 710 -11.40 -1.41 19.05
CA GLU A 710 -10.74 -2.63 18.58
C GLU A 710 -10.03 -3.33 19.73
N LEU A 711 -9.96 -4.64 19.64
CA LEU A 711 -9.10 -5.48 20.47
C LEU A 711 -8.11 -6.17 19.54
N TRP A 712 -6.83 -5.80 19.65
CA TRP A 712 -5.74 -6.46 18.93
C TRP A 712 -5.23 -7.61 19.77
N ASN A 713 -4.95 -8.74 19.15
CA ASN A 713 -4.57 -9.99 19.84
C ASN A 713 -5.55 -10.32 20.99
N ALA A 714 -6.85 -10.41 20.65
CA ALA A 714 -7.96 -10.45 21.61
C ALA A 714 -7.87 -11.57 22.65
N TYR A 715 -7.16 -12.66 22.38
CA TYR A 715 -6.91 -13.75 23.34
C TYR A 715 -5.53 -13.67 24.02
N ASN A 716 -4.81 -12.54 23.84
CA ASN A 716 -3.54 -12.23 24.52
C ASN A 716 -2.46 -13.31 24.39
N ARG A 717 -2.30 -13.87 23.20
CA ARG A 717 -1.25 -14.85 22.95
C ARG A 717 0.11 -14.17 22.87
N LYS A 718 1.11 -14.72 23.59
CA LYS A 718 2.50 -14.34 23.40
C LYS A 718 3.00 -14.92 22.04
N ASN A 719 3.10 -14.09 21.02
CA ASN A 719 3.67 -14.43 19.73
C ASN A 719 5.13 -13.96 19.68
N ILE A 720 6.06 -14.83 19.34
CA ILE A 720 7.49 -14.51 19.28
C ILE A 720 7.80 -14.05 17.84
N GLU A 721 8.42 -12.87 17.70
CA GLU A 721 8.84 -12.30 16.44
C GLU A 721 10.28 -12.69 16.10
N ASN A 722 11.18 -12.65 17.09
CA ASN A 722 12.60 -12.94 16.93
C ASN A 722 13.23 -13.33 18.27
N TYR A 723 14.46 -13.84 18.19
CA TYR A 723 15.34 -14.03 19.33
C TYR A 723 16.54 -13.12 19.18
N PHE A 724 17.06 -12.55 20.28
CA PHE A 724 18.25 -11.75 20.31
C PHE A 724 19.02 -11.98 21.62
N TRP A 725 20.30 -11.65 21.60
CA TRP A 725 21.16 -11.74 22.78
C TRP A 725 21.34 -10.35 23.39
N ASP A 726 21.02 -10.25 24.68
CA ASP A 726 21.36 -9.09 25.50
C ASP A 726 21.56 -9.57 26.94
N SER A 727 22.83 -9.81 27.34
CA SER A 727 23.20 -10.43 28.63
C SER A 727 22.51 -11.78 28.91
N GLY A 728 22.01 -12.46 27.86
CA GLY A 728 21.26 -13.70 27.82
C GLY A 728 20.32 -13.73 26.62
N LEU A 729 19.81 -14.91 26.27
CA LEU A 729 18.83 -15.07 25.20
C LEU A 729 17.52 -14.39 25.60
N LYS A 730 17.06 -13.45 24.78
CA LYS A 730 15.79 -12.73 24.93
C LYS A 730 14.86 -12.96 23.77
N GLU A 731 13.57 -12.81 24.01
CA GLU A 731 12.51 -12.94 23.02
C GLU A 731 11.97 -11.57 22.66
N GLU A 732 12.01 -11.21 21.39
CA GLU A 732 11.24 -10.11 20.84
C GLU A 732 9.82 -10.62 20.51
N THR A 733 8.80 -9.92 20.98
CA THR A 733 7.41 -10.38 20.82
C THR A 733 6.60 -9.40 19.98
N TYR A 734 5.66 -9.95 19.22
CA TYR A 734 4.56 -9.17 18.64
C TYR A 734 3.70 -8.54 19.75
N PHE A 735 2.80 -7.67 19.36
CA PHE A 735 1.91 -7.01 20.34
C PHE A 735 1.09 -8.01 21.17
N ASN A 736 1.06 -7.78 22.46
CA ASN A 736 0.12 -8.40 23.38
C ASN A 736 -1.30 -7.83 23.15
N LEU A 737 -2.25 -8.12 24.04
CA LEU A 737 -3.57 -7.52 23.96
C LEU A 737 -3.50 -6.00 24.02
N ILE A 738 -3.91 -5.33 22.94
CA ILE A 738 -4.01 -3.87 22.87
C ILE A 738 -5.47 -3.47 22.64
N PRO A 739 -6.12 -2.79 23.59
CA PRO A 739 -7.38 -2.10 23.33
C PRO A 739 -7.10 -0.80 22.56
N VAL A 740 -7.79 -0.61 21.44
CA VAL A 740 -7.70 0.56 20.59
C VAL A 740 -9.07 1.22 20.55
N VAL A 741 -9.11 2.53 20.73
CA VAL A 741 -10.32 3.33 20.56
C VAL A 741 -10.06 4.48 19.62
N GLY A 742 -11.09 4.85 18.86
CA GLY A 742 -11.01 6.01 17.99
C GLY A 742 -12.37 6.68 17.81
N LEU A 743 -12.30 7.95 17.46
CA LEU A 743 -13.44 8.81 17.19
C LEU A 743 -13.19 9.58 15.89
N GLU A 744 -14.22 9.74 15.10
CA GLU A 744 -14.21 10.54 13.89
C GLU A 744 -15.49 11.37 13.82
N LEU A 745 -15.36 12.65 13.57
CA LEU A 745 -16.45 13.60 13.35
C LEU A 745 -16.38 14.11 11.92
N GLU A 746 -17.35 13.74 11.10
CA GLU A 746 -17.54 14.23 9.74
C GLU A 746 -18.54 15.38 9.72
N PHE A 747 -18.24 16.51 9.02
CA PHE A 747 -19.10 17.69 8.97
C PHE A 747 -19.07 18.39 7.61
#